data_7821fd20799768e8016ebb6f1210d8ca
#
_entry.id   7821fd20799768e8016ebb6f1210d8ca
#
_cell.length_a   1.000
_cell.length_b   1.000
_cell.length_c   1.000
_cell.angle_alpha   90.00
_cell.angle_beta   90.00
_cell.angle_gamma   90.00
#
_symmetry.space_group_name_H-M   'P 1'
#
loop_
_entity.id
_entity.type
_entity.pdbx_description
1 polymer ?
#
loop_
_entity_poly.entity_id
_entity_poly.type
_entity_poly.pdbx_seq_one_letter_code
_entity_poly.pdbx_strand_id
1 'polypeptide(L)'
;MMPTEKVAPQALLLTLTLAGFALRLYYLVTSHPFFDEYTTVLAARQILRYGWPVLPSGLFYEHGLLATYLIAPFAALFINTPIEAWQPAQWSLMPARWPSLLLGTVTIPLIYSLARHHLPPTGRRPGIALLAAGLFALSPEGIVWAGRARMYALATLLILLTVWLAYRGATHPAASRYRWSALFTLLLALLSQFGVLLLIPPLLIAVVIIGWLATRPARPWFLQRTVIPPLIGLTLIIGLAMWIKRLGQPLGAVALDSAAAGSLGPELLRTVAYQITLHFTWPDTVKFLARQFGVPHHFWLTMMALAGLGLGLFRWFTRRPKTKPPYFGLFVGLIFGLIIVAMVTLLEPFRRNPRYIVMFLPMFYLVAAYGIFNLVPRRLAAAPLTAIGLLGLFTAIGFNDLRVALLTPEPAYEQAFAWLTERRQPDDRILTMNTPAAALYLGQVDGFTVQQDAEQFLLNQQTAPVDRWVGAPWLGTAADFSAALNTADRAWFIIDTIRRPVYFRGNWLAVVNSQMEQVWAADNALIYRTRPDRVPIPAAPDTTLDAGLGPAIKLTGSTVQRPPARPDTLTLTLFWQAVASPAADYTIFVHLRDEAGVTVAQADSQPLDGAYPTSRWQPPETIITPLTLPLPAVLPGGTYRLYTGLYRLDTLERLPVANDSSGENAIAVGEVTLP
;
A
#
# COMPACT_ATOMS: atom_id res chain seq x y z
N MET A 1 -46.09 -19.64 -23.21
CA MET A 1 -44.67 -19.73 -22.87
C MET A 1 -44.43 -19.00 -21.56
N MET A 2 -44.05 -19.71 -20.54
CA MET A 2 -44.11 -19.35 -19.12
C MET A 2 -43.11 -18.25 -18.71
N PRO A 3 -43.40 -17.48 -17.66
CA PRO A 3 -42.52 -16.40 -17.14
C PRO A 3 -41.23 -16.91 -16.49
N THR A 4 -40.95 -18.22 -16.50
CA THR A 4 -39.82 -18.86 -15.81
C THR A 4 -38.43 -18.51 -16.37
N GLU A 5 -38.27 -18.17 -17.65
CA GLU A 5 -36.96 -17.83 -18.22
C GLU A 5 -36.39 -16.47 -17.77
N LYS A 6 -37.24 -15.55 -17.25
CA LYS A 6 -36.77 -14.22 -16.79
C LYS A 6 -36.38 -14.24 -15.31
N VAL A 7 -36.87 -15.13 -14.51
CA VAL A 7 -36.67 -15.22 -13.07
C VAL A 7 -35.26 -15.75 -12.74
N ALA A 8 -34.76 -16.73 -13.49
CA ALA A 8 -33.50 -17.39 -13.21
C ALA A 8 -32.26 -16.43 -13.22
N PRO A 9 -32.06 -15.55 -14.22
CA PRO A 9 -30.90 -14.64 -14.21
C PRO A 9 -30.97 -13.58 -13.11
N GLN A 10 -32.15 -13.16 -12.69
CA GLN A 10 -32.34 -12.18 -11.61
C GLN A 10 -32.08 -12.81 -10.24
N ALA A 11 -32.57 -14.04 -10.02
CA ALA A 11 -32.27 -14.79 -8.80
C ALA A 11 -30.75 -15.04 -8.64
N LEU A 12 -30.08 -15.42 -9.73
CA LEU A 12 -28.63 -15.61 -9.75
C LEU A 12 -27.88 -14.30 -9.47
N LEU A 13 -28.31 -13.18 -10.03
CA LEU A 13 -27.73 -11.87 -9.74
C LEU A 13 -27.88 -11.52 -8.26
N LEU A 14 -29.07 -11.76 -7.68
CA LEU A 14 -29.31 -11.54 -6.26
C LEU A 14 -28.36 -12.40 -5.42
N THR A 15 -28.23 -13.69 -5.72
CA THR A 15 -27.31 -14.61 -5.03
C THR A 15 -25.86 -14.10 -5.13
N LEU A 16 -25.39 -13.70 -6.30
CA LEU A 16 -24.03 -13.14 -6.50
C LEU A 16 -23.84 -11.84 -5.73
N THR A 17 -24.85 -10.98 -5.69
CA THR A 17 -24.79 -9.70 -4.94
C THR A 17 -24.72 -9.98 -3.44
N LEU A 18 -25.53 -10.91 -2.92
CA LEU A 18 -25.51 -11.31 -1.51
C LEU A 18 -24.19 -12.00 -1.14
N ALA A 19 -23.67 -12.89 -1.99
CA ALA A 19 -22.37 -13.52 -1.78
C ALA A 19 -21.24 -12.48 -1.77
N GLY A 20 -21.25 -11.55 -2.74
CA GLY A 20 -20.30 -10.45 -2.79
C GLY A 20 -20.39 -9.50 -1.60
N PHE A 21 -21.60 -9.24 -1.08
CA PHE A 21 -21.82 -8.49 0.16
C PHE A 21 -21.24 -9.25 1.37
N ALA A 22 -21.56 -10.53 1.50
CA ALA A 22 -21.11 -11.35 2.62
C ALA A 22 -19.58 -11.45 2.71
N LEU A 23 -18.89 -11.63 1.57
CA LEU A 23 -17.42 -11.66 1.54
C LEU A 23 -16.79 -10.30 1.92
N ARG A 24 -17.37 -9.19 1.47
CA ARG A 24 -16.94 -7.84 1.84
C ARG A 24 -17.18 -7.54 3.31
N LEU A 25 -18.32 -7.98 3.84
CA LEU A 25 -18.67 -7.87 5.26
C LEU A 25 -17.73 -8.73 6.11
N TYR A 26 -17.45 -9.96 5.69
CA TYR A 26 -16.48 -10.82 6.36
C TYR A 26 -15.11 -10.13 6.46
N TYR A 27 -14.56 -9.64 5.34
CA TYR A 27 -13.30 -8.90 5.33
C TYR A 27 -13.36 -7.65 6.23
N LEU A 28 -14.45 -6.87 6.16
CA LEU A 28 -14.64 -5.67 6.98
C LEU A 28 -14.56 -5.97 8.48
N VAL A 29 -15.16 -7.08 8.92
CA VAL A 29 -15.27 -7.44 10.34
C VAL A 29 -13.98 -8.13 10.84
N THR A 30 -13.31 -8.91 10.00
CA THR A 30 -12.19 -9.75 10.43
C THR A 30 -10.81 -9.13 10.19
N SER A 31 -10.70 -8.14 9.26
CA SER A 31 -9.41 -7.54 8.95
C SER A 31 -9.06 -6.37 9.86
N HIS A 32 -7.81 -6.31 10.31
CA HIS A 32 -7.27 -5.11 10.94
C HIS A 32 -7.30 -3.93 9.98
N PRO A 33 -7.32 -2.68 10.48
CA PRO A 33 -7.32 -1.50 9.62
C PRO A 33 -6.02 -1.38 8.80
N PHE A 34 -6.20 -1.15 7.50
CA PHE A 34 -5.08 -0.81 6.62
C PHE A 34 -4.48 0.55 7.02
N PHE A 35 -3.17 0.69 6.92
CA PHE A 35 -2.42 1.85 7.37
C PHE A 35 -3.05 3.21 6.99
N ASP A 36 -3.46 3.37 5.74
CA ASP A 36 -4.05 4.62 5.25
C ASP A 36 -5.48 4.89 5.78
N GLU A 37 -6.18 3.90 6.36
CA GLU A 37 -7.52 4.10 6.91
C GLU A 37 -7.48 5.02 8.11
N TYR A 38 -6.43 4.92 8.94
CA TYR A 38 -6.24 5.80 10.10
C TYR A 38 -6.19 7.27 9.69
N THR A 39 -5.46 7.60 8.62
CA THR A 39 -5.42 8.98 8.10
C THR A 39 -6.78 9.43 7.57
N THR A 40 -7.51 8.56 6.86
CA THR A 40 -8.85 8.89 6.34
C THR A 40 -9.83 9.16 7.48
N VAL A 41 -9.80 8.34 8.53
CA VAL A 41 -10.69 8.52 9.70
C VAL A 41 -10.26 9.72 10.55
N LEU A 42 -8.96 10.00 10.67
CA LEU A 42 -8.47 11.23 11.30
C LEU A 42 -8.98 12.47 10.57
N ALA A 43 -8.93 12.49 9.24
CA ALA A 43 -9.50 13.56 8.43
C ALA A 43 -11.04 13.66 8.56
N ALA A 44 -11.74 12.52 8.63
CA ALA A 44 -13.18 12.47 8.88
C ALA A 44 -13.55 13.07 10.25
N ARG A 45 -12.74 12.80 11.28
CA ARG A 45 -12.86 13.44 12.60
C ARG A 45 -12.74 14.96 12.52
N GLN A 46 -11.81 15.46 11.71
CA GLN A 46 -11.64 16.90 11.53
C GLN A 46 -12.84 17.54 10.80
N ILE A 47 -13.41 16.84 9.80
CA ILE A 47 -14.65 17.27 9.15
C ILE A 47 -15.78 17.41 10.18
N LEU A 48 -15.97 16.43 11.05
CA LEU A 48 -17.02 16.44 12.05
C LEU A 48 -16.83 17.56 13.09
N ARG A 49 -15.57 17.92 13.42
CA ARG A 49 -15.25 18.97 14.39
C ARG A 49 -15.29 20.39 13.80
N TYR A 50 -14.74 20.55 12.60
CA TYR A 50 -14.44 21.87 12.03
C TYR A 50 -15.08 22.11 10.66
N GLY A 51 -15.79 21.13 10.11
CA GLY A 51 -16.38 21.18 8.76
C GLY A 51 -15.40 20.91 7.62
N TRP A 52 -14.09 20.86 7.89
CA TRP A 52 -13.02 20.72 6.89
C TRP A 52 -12.01 19.63 7.28
N PRO A 53 -11.46 18.91 6.30
CA PRO A 53 -10.48 17.84 6.55
C PRO A 53 -9.06 18.40 6.75
N VAL A 54 -8.88 19.34 7.67
CA VAL A 54 -7.56 19.87 8.02
C VAL A 54 -6.98 18.99 9.13
N LEU A 55 -5.89 18.28 8.83
CA LEU A 55 -5.21 17.41 9.76
C LEU A 55 -4.56 18.20 10.91
N PRO A 56 -4.21 17.56 12.04
CA PRO A 56 -3.55 18.23 13.16
C PRO A 56 -2.25 18.94 12.79
N SER A 57 -1.54 18.47 11.76
CA SER A 57 -0.34 19.15 11.18
C SER A 57 -0.65 20.47 10.48
N GLY A 58 -1.92 20.83 10.29
CA GLY A 58 -2.37 21.96 9.48
C GLY A 58 -2.53 21.64 7.98
N LEU A 59 -2.20 20.43 7.55
CA LEU A 59 -2.32 20.02 6.16
C LEU A 59 -3.79 19.76 5.79
N PHE A 60 -4.25 20.31 4.66
CA PHE A 60 -5.55 19.95 4.09
C PHE A 60 -5.49 18.55 3.45
N TYR A 61 -6.37 17.65 3.89
CA TYR A 61 -6.41 16.27 3.39
C TYR A 61 -7.25 16.18 2.11
N GLU A 62 -6.58 16.31 0.96
CA GLU A 62 -7.22 16.26 -0.35
C GLU A 62 -7.46 14.84 -0.87
N HIS A 63 -6.78 13.84 -0.30
CA HIS A 63 -6.86 12.46 -0.76
C HIS A 63 -8.23 11.83 -0.46
N GLY A 64 -9.03 11.65 -1.51
CA GLY A 64 -10.36 11.07 -1.35
C GLY A 64 -11.35 12.01 -0.68
N LEU A 65 -11.29 13.30 -0.99
CA LEU A 65 -12.09 14.35 -0.35
C LEU A 65 -13.58 13.98 -0.25
N LEU A 66 -14.22 13.63 -1.37
CA LEU A 66 -15.64 13.25 -1.38
C LEU A 66 -15.91 11.99 -0.54
N ALA A 67 -15.01 11.00 -0.63
CA ALA A 67 -15.13 9.76 0.16
C ALA A 67 -14.99 10.04 1.66
N THR A 68 -14.09 10.95 2.06
CA THR A 68 -13.89 11.34 3.46
C THR A 68 -15.13 12.02 4.04
N TYR A 69 -15.77 12.93 3.29
CA TYR A 69 -17.06 13.51 3.69
C TYR A 69 -18.18 12.47 3.80
N LEU A 70 -18.20 11.47 2.92
CA LEU A 70 -19.17 10.38 2.98
C LEU A 70 -18.91 9.45 4.18
N ILE A 71 -17.65 9.23 4.54
CA ILE A 71 -17.21 8.37 5.66
C ILE A 71 -17.48 9.06 7.02
N ALA A 72 -17.33 10.38 7.10
CA ALA A 72 -17.42 11.12 8.36
C ALA A 72 -18.70 10.82 9.19
N PRO A 73 -19.94 10.90 8.66
CA PRO A 73 -21.13 10.60 9.44
C PRO A 73 -21.19 9.15 9.91
N PHE A 74 -20.65 8.20 9.13
CA PHE A 74 -20.58 6.79 9.54
C PHE A 74 -19.55 6.57 10.65
N ALA A 75 -18.42 7.28 10.62
CA ALA A 75 -17.44 7.21 11.70
C ALA A 75 -18.03 7.66 13.06
N ALA A 76 -19.05 8.51 13.02
CA ALA A 76 -19.75 9.00 14.21
C ALA A 76 -20.93 8.14 14.68
N LEU A 77 -21.37 7.17 13.90
CA LEU A 77 -22.70 6.55 14.02
C LEU A 77 -22.97 5.84 15.36
N PHE A 78 -21.92 5.41 16.06
CA PHE A 78 -22.01 4.68 17.32
C PHE A 78 -21.41 5.44 18.51
N ILE A 79 -21.12 6.73 18.35
CA ILE A 79 -20.56 7.56 19.42
C ILE A 79 -21.68 8.41 20.00
N ASN A 80 -22.12 8.08 21.21
CA ASN A 80 -23.25 8.75 21.90
C ASN A 80 -22.84 9.99 22.70
N THR A 81 -21.59 10.45 22.57
CA THR A 81 -21.07 11.63 23.27
C THR A 81 -20.90 12.79 22.30
N PRO A 82 -21.00 14.07 22.75
CA PRO A 82 -20.67 15.23 21.93
C PRO A 82 -19.24 15.11 21.37
N ILE A 83 -19.05 15.60 20.15
CA ILE A 83 -17.79 15.42 19.39
C ILE A 83 -16.57 16.01 20.11
N GLU A 84 -16.81 17.07 20.89
CA GLU A 84 -15.79 17.76 21.69
C GLU A 84 -15.30 16.90 22.86
N ALA A 85 -16.16 16.00 23.35
CA ALA A 85 -15.88 15.12 24.48
C ALA A 85 -15.36 13.73 24.05
N TRP A 86 -15.13 13.51 22.76
CA TRP A 86 -14.67 12.21 22.28
C TRP A 86 -13.28 11.86 22.79
N GLN A 87 -13.24 10.82 23.59
CA GLN A 87 -11.97 10.25 24.05
C GLN A 87 -11.32 9.43 22.93
N PRO A 88 -9.99 9.43 22.81
CA PRO A 88 -9.28 8.65 21.77
C PRO A 88 -9.69 7.17 21.71
N ALA A 89 -9.79 6.50 22.86
CA ALA A 89 -10.13 5.08 22.95
C ALA A 89 -11.54 4.70 22.47
N GLN A 90 -12.44 5.67 22.25
CA GLN A 90 -13.82 5.42 21.79
C GLN A 90 -13.94 5.24 20.28
N TRP A 91 -12.85 5.41 19.52
CA TRP A 91 -12.85 5.31 18.07
C TRP A 91 -12.85 3.87 17.58
N SER A 92 -13.86 3.53 16.76
CA SER A 92 -13.87 2.31 15.97
C SER A 92 -13.83 2.64 14.49
N LEU A 93 -12.90 2.04 13.74
CA LEU A 93 -12.81 2.22 12.30
C LEU A 93 -13.87 1.40 11.54
N MET A 94 -14.50 0.41 12.21
CA MET A 94 -15.48 -0.47 11.59
C MET A 94 -16.67 0.29 10.97
N PRO A 95 -17.34 1.25 11.67
CA PRO A 95 -18.43 2.02 11.08
C PRO A 95 -17.99 2.84 9.87
N ALA A 96 -16.77 3.35 9.86
CA ALA A 96 -16.21 4.14 8.77
C ALA A 96 -16.05 3.34 7.45
N ARG A 97 -16.04 2.00 7.52
CA ARG A 97 -15.91 1.10 6.35
C ARG A 97 -17.24 0.85 5.62
N TRP A 98 -18.38 1.09 6.28
CA TRP A 98 -19.71 0.81 5.72
C TRP A 98 -19.99 1.48 4.37
N PRO A 99 -19.65 2.76 4.14
CA PRO A 99 -19.86 3.40 2.83
C PRO A 99 -19.17 2.64 1.70
N SER A 100 -17.93 2.20 1.92
CA SER A 100 -17.18 1.43 0.92
C SER A 100 -17.80 0.06 0.65
N LEU A 101 -18.25 -0.63 1.70
CA LEU A 101 -18.97 -1.91 1.62
C LEU A 101 -20.22 -1.78 0.73
N LEU A 102 -21.07 -0.79 1.03
CA LEU A 102 -22.33 -0.59 0.32
C LEU A 102 -22.11 -0.22 -1.14
N LEU A 103 -21.19 0.72 -1.42
CA LEU A 103 -20.88 1.17 -2.77
C LEU A 103 -20.24 0.06 -3.62
N GLY A 104 -19.30 -0.70 -3.02
CA GLY A 104 -18.71 -1.85 -3.70
C GLY A 104 -19.72 -2.96 -3.99
N THR A 105 -20.71 -3.14 -3.13
CA THR A 105 -21.81 -4.11 -3.36
C THR A 105 -22.76 -3.64 -4.45
N VAL A 106 -23.19 -2.38 -4.45
CA VAL A 106 -24.06 -1.79 -5.48
C VAL A 106 -23.42 -1.80 -6.86
N THR A 107 -22.10 -1.78 -6.94
CA THR A 107 -21.37 -1.89 -8.22
C THR A 107 -21.62 -3.23 -8.92
N ILE A 108 -21.91 -4.32 -8.20
CA ILE A 108 -22.18 -5.65 -8.78
C ILE A 108 -23.42 -5.64 -9.70
N PRO A 109 -24.62 -5.27 -9.22
CA PRO A 109 -25.79 -5.20 -10.09
C PRO A 109 -25.69 -4.10 -11.16
N LEU A 110 -24.91 -3.04 -10.96
CA LEU A 110 -24.65 -2.04 -11.99
C LEU A 110 -23.88 -2.65 -13.16
N ILE A 111 -22.81 -3.42 -12.92
CA ILE A 111 -22.06 -4.14 -13.96
C ILE A 111 -22.99 -5.05 -14.77
N TYR A 112 -23.82 -5.84 -14.07
CA TYR A 112 -24.82 -6.69 -14.71
C TYR A 112 -25.76 -5.88 -15.62
N SER A 113 -26.32 -4.80 -15.10
CA SER A 113 -27.26 -3.94 -15.83
C SER A 113 -26.64 -3.35 -17.09
N LEU A 114 -25.42 -2.83 -16.99
CA LEU A 114 -24.70 -2.24 -18.13
C LEU A 114 -24.41 -3.28 -19.22
N ALA A 115 -23.91 -4.45 -18.83
CA ALA A 115 -23.69 -5.55 -19.79
C ALA A 115 -25.01 -6.03 -20.44
N ARG A 116 -26.06 -6.19 -19.64
CA ARG A 116 -27.37 -6.67 -20.09
C ARG A 116 -28.03 -5.74 -21.09
N HIS A 117 -27.93 -4.43 -20.93
CA HIS A 117 -28.63 -3.46 -21.77
C HIS A 117 -27.82 -2.96 -22.97
N HIS A 118 -26.49 -2.92 -22.88
CA HIS A 118 -25.64 -2.25 -23.88
C HIS A 118 -24.82 -3.18 -24.76
N LEU A 119 -24.67 -4.47 -24.39
CA LEU A 119 -24.05 -5.43 -25.31
C LEU A 119 -25.04 -5.86 -26.40
N PRO A 120 -24.55 -6.42 -27.56
CA PRO A 120 -25.43 -6.79 -28.67
C PRO A 120 -26.57 -7.74 -28.27
N PRO A 121 -27.74 -7.65 -28.91
CA PRO A 121 -28.90 -8.47 -28.61
C PRO A 121 -28.74 -9.92 -29.09
N THR A 122 -27.82 -10.62 -28.45
CA THR A 122 -27.60 -12.05 -28.66
C THR A 122 -28.13 -12.83 -27.46
N GLY A 123 -28.50 -14.09 -27.63
CA GLY A 123 -28.88 -14.96 -26.50
C GLY A 123 -27.79 -15.09 -25.41
N ARG A 124 -26.58 -14.63 -25.69
CA ARG A 124 -25.41 -14.63 -24.79
C ARG A 124 -25.43 -13.55 -23.72
N ARG A 125 -26.23 -12.48 -23.88
CA ARG A 125 -26.24 -11.31 -22.96
C ARG A 125 -26.39 -11.66 -21.47
N PRO A 126 -27.35 -12.52 -21.07
CA PRO A 126 -27.49 -12.87 -19.65
C PRO A 126 -26.25 -13.53 -19.08
N GLY A 127 -25.61 -14.43 -19.83
CA GLY A 127 -24.40 -15.12 -19.42
C GLY A 127 -23.21 -14.19 -19.27
N ILE A 128 -22.98 -13.30 -20.25
CA ILE A 128 -21.91 -12.29 -20.21
C ILE A 128 -22.12 -11.36 -19.00
N ALA A 129 -23.36 -10.90 -18.77
CA ALA A 129 -23.67 -10.00 -17.69
C ALA A 129 -23.47 -10.65 -16.30
N LEU A 130 -23.92 -11.92 -16.15
CA LEU A 130 -23.70 -12.70 -14.93
C LEU A 130 -22.22 -12.98 -14.67
N LEU A 131 -21.46 -13.37 -15.70
CA LEU A 131 -20.04 -13.62 -15.56
C LEU A 131 -19.29 -12.36 -15.15
N ALA A 132 -19.53 -11.23 -15.80
CA ALA A 132 -18.85 -9.97 -15.47
C ALA A 132 -19.17 -9.50 -14.04
N ALA A 133 -20.45 -9.56 -13.64
CA ALA A 133 -20.87 -9.20 -12.28
C ALA A 133 -20.31 -10.17 -11.22
N GLY A 134 -20.29 -11.48 -11.51
CA GLY A 134 -19.74 -12.51 -10.63
C GLY A 134 -18.24 -12.41 -10.45
N LEU A 135 -17.48 -12.17 -11.52
CA LEU A 135 -16.05 -11.94 -11.46
C LEU A 135 -15.70 -10.76 -10.54
N PHE A 136 -16.46 -9.66 -10.62
CA PHE A 136 -16.26 -8.52 -9.71
C PHE A 136 -16.74 -8.82 -8.28
N ALA A 137 -17.84 -9.57 -8.12
CA ALA A 137 -18.37 -9.95 -6.81
C ALA A 137 -17.37 -10.78 -6.00
N LEU A 138 -16.63 -11.67 -6.67
CA LEU A 138 -15.68 -12.63 -6.08
C LEU A 138 -14.21 -12.19 -6.25
N SER A 139 -13.94 -11.01 -6.82
CA SER A 139 -12.58 -10.50 -7.01
C SER A 139 -11.92 -10.19 -5.68
N PRO A 140 -10.72 -10.72 -5.39
CA PRO A 140 -9.99 -10.44 -4.16
C PRO A 140 -9.81 -8.94 -3.92
N GLU A 141 -9.36 -8.19 -4.93
CA GLU A 141 -9.15 -6.75 -4.84
C GLU A 141 -10.48 -5.99 -4.63
N GLY A 142 -11.54 -6.41 -5.34
CA GLY A 142 -12.87 -5.82 -5.20
C GLY A 142 -13.47 -6.02 -3.81
N ILE A 143 -13.14 -7.13 -3.14
CA ILE A 143 -13.55 -7.43 -1.77
C ILE A 143 -12.75 -6.60 -0.78
N VAL A 144 -11.43 -6.66 -0.84
CA VAL A 144 -10.51 -5.97 0.07
C VAL A 144 -10.73 -4.46 0.06
N TRP A 145 -10.76 -3.83 -1.13
CA TRP A 145 -10.92 -2.38 -1.21
C TRP A 145 -12.33 -1.87 -0.93
N ALA A 146 -13.35 -2.72 -1.03
CA ALA A 146 -14.69 -2.38 -0.57
C ALA A 146 -14.87 -2.61 0.94
N GLY A 147 -14.03 -3.42 1.58
CA GLY A 147 -14.05 -3.61 3.03
C GLY A 147 -13.21 -2.60 3.82
N ARG A 148 -12.56 -1.61 3.18
CA ARG A 148 -11.71 -0.59 3.80
C ARG A 148 -12.36 0.78 3.76
N ALA A 149 -12.12 1.61 4.79
CA ALA A 149 -12.55 3.02 4.82
C ALA A 149 -11.69 3.87 3.87
N ARG A 150 -11.78 3.57 2.57
CA ARG A 150 -11.01 4.21 1.51
C ARG A 150 -11.88 4.57 0.30
N MET A 151 -11.41 5.48 -0.51
CA MET A 151 -12.13 6.07 -1.64
C MET A 151 -12.35 5.14 -2.84
N TYR A 152 -11.69 3.98 -2.90
CA TYR A 152 -11.66 3.16 -4.12
C TYR A 152 -13.01 2.62 -4.55
N ALA A 153 -13.87 2.19 -3.62
CA ALA A 153 -15.21 1.69 -3.96
C ALA A 153 -16.10 2.81 -4.56
N LEU A 154 -16.04 4.02 -4.01
CA LEU A 154 -16.76 5.18 -4.54
C LEU A 154 -16.21 5.57 -5.92
N ALA A 155 -14.89 5.66 -6.08
CA ALA A 155 -14.26 5.97 -7.36
C ALA A 155 -14.63 4.94 -8.45
N THR A 156 -14.61 3.64 -8.10
CA THR A 156 -15.01 2.54 -9.00
C THR A 156 -16.44 2.72 -9.53
N LEU A 157 -17.39 2.99 -8.63
CA LEU A 157 -18.80 3.22 -9.00
C LEU A 157 -18.94 4.44 -9.91
N LEU A 158 -18.32 5.57 -9.52
CA LEU A 158 -18.42 6.83 -10.27
C LEU A 158 -17.74 6.75 -11.63
N ILE A 159 -16.59 6.07 -11.76
CA ILE A 159 -15.93 5.81 -13.04
C ILE A 159 -16.85 4.99 -13.95
N LEU A 160 -17.44 3.93 -13.45
CA LEU A 160 -18.34 3.09 -14.24
C LEU A 160 -19.57 3.87 -14.74
N LEU A 161 -20.16 4.72 -13.89
CA LEU A 161 -21.23 5.64 -14.26
C LEU A 161 -20.76 6.68 -15.29
N THR A 162 -19.58 7.27 -15.10
CA THR A 162 -19.00 8.24 -16.06
C THR A 162 -18.81 7.62 -17.44
N VAL A 163 -18.23 6.42 -17.51
CA VAL A 163 -18.00 5.68 -18.75
C VAL A 163 -19.34 5.38 -19.44
N TRP A 164 -20.33 4.92 -18.69
CA TRP A 164 -21.67 4.67 -19.24
C TRP A 164 -22.35 5.94 -19.77
N LEU A 165 -22.35 7.01 -18.97
CA LEU A 165 -22.98 8.30 -19.36
C LEU A 165 -22.27 8.92 -20.56
N ALA A 166 -20.94 8.86 -20.62
CA ALA A 166 -20.15 9.32 -21.77
C ALA A 166 -20.48 8.53 -23.04
N TYR A 167 -20.59 7.19 -22.93
CA TYR A 167 -21.05 6.35 -24.04
C TYR A 167 -22.44 6.76 -24.54
N ARG A 168 -23.39 6.99 -23.62
CA ARG A 168 -24.75 7.45 -23.97
C ARG A 168 -24.72 8.83 -24.62
N GLY A 169 -23.91 9.74 -24.10
CA GLY A 169 -23.74 11.09 -24.67
C GLY A 169 -23.08 11.09 -26.05
N ALA A 170 -22.19 10.14 -26.33
CA ALA A 170 -21.53 9.98 -27.62
C ALA A 170 -22.47 9.34 -28.68
N THR A 171 -23.27 8.35 -28.25
CA THR A 171 -24.12 7.59 -29.19
C THR A 171 -25.54 8.17 -29.36
N HIS A 172 -25.98 9.08 -28.49
CA HIS A 172 -27.26 9.79 -28.53
C HIS A 172 -27.03 11.31 -28.46
N PRO A 173 -26.55 11.93 -29.54
CA PRO A 173 -26.08 13.32 -29.51
C PRO A 173 -27.16 14.37 -29.17
N ALA A 174 -28.43 14.07 -29.42
CA ALA A 174 -29.53 14.96 -29.07
C ALA A 174 -29.79 15.06 -27.55
N ALA A 175 -29.31 14.09 -26.77
CA ALA A 175 -29.52 14.02 -25.32
C ALA A 175 -28.32 14.65 -24.55
N SER A 176 -28.25 15.98 -24.51
CA SER A 176 -27.18 16.74 -23.83
C SER A 176 -27.05 16.37 -22.34
N ARG A 177 -28.15 15.97 -21.69
CA ARG A 177 -28.16 15.51 -20.27
C ARG A 177 -27.12 14.46 -19.97
N TYR A 178 -26.90 13.50 -20.87
CA TYR A 178 -25.91 12.45 -20.63
C TYR A 178 -24.46 12.98 -20.60
N ARG A 179 -24.16 13.99 -21.41
CA ARG A 179 -22.83 14.61 -21.44
C ARG A 179 -22.55 15.41 -20.17
N TRP A 180 -23.52 16.22 -19.73
CA TRP A 180 -23.39 16.97 -18.48
C TRP A 180 -23.34 16.06 -17.26
N SER A 181 -24.17 15.00 -17.23
CA SER A 181 -24.10 14.00 -16.17
C SER A 181 -22.78 13.24 -16.17
N ALA A 182 -22.17 12.96 -17.35
CA ALA A 182 -20.85 12.35 -17.43
C ALA A 182 -19.76 13.27 -16.86
N LEU A 183 -19.81 14.57 -17.15
CA LEU A 183 -18.88 15.55 -16.58
C LEU A 183 -19.07 15.69 -15.07
N PHE A 184 -20.31 15.73 -14.60
CA PHE A 184 -20.61 15.79 -13.17
C PHE A 184 -20.10 14.54 -12.43
N THR A 185 -20.37 13.33 -12.92
CA THR A 185 -19.86 12.10 -12.29
C THR A 185 -18.33 11.99 -12.39
N LEU A 186 -17.71 12.51 -13.44
CA LEU A 186 -16.27 12.62 -13.59
C LEU A 186 -15.67 13.56 -12.53
N LEU A 187 -16.29 14.72 -12.28
CA LEU A 187 -15.90 15.63 -11.20
C LEU A 187 -15.96 14.92 -9.84
N LEU A 188 -17.07 14.24 -9.54
CA LEU A 188 -17.21 13.48 -8.30
C LEU A 188 -16.16 12.36 -8.18
N ALA A 189 -15.84 11.69 -9.28
CA ALA A 189 -14.80 10.66 -9.32
C ALA A 189 -13.40 11.25 -9.05
N LEU A 190 -13.08 12.40 -9.61
CA LEU A 190 -11.83 13.13 -9.35
C LEU A 190 -11.72 13.61 -7.91
N LEU A 191 -12.82 14.12 -7.33
CA LEU A 191 -12.89 14.48 -5.91
C LEU A 191 -12.76 13.25 -4.98
N SER A 192 -13.09 12.07 -5.49
CA SER A 192 -12.88 10.81 -4.78
C SER A 192 -11.46 10.30 -4.90
N GLN A 193 -10.83 10.39 -6.09
CA GLN A 193 -9.47 9.89 -6.30
C GLN A 193 -8.81 10.59 -7.50
N PHE A 194 -7.68 11.26 -7.28
CA PHE A 194 -6.94 11.95 -8.34
C PHE A 194 -6.43 11.02 -9.44
N GLY A 195 -6.17 9.75 -9.17
CA GLY A 195 -5.81 8.75 -10.18
C GLY A 195 -6.83 8.61 -11.31
N VAL A 196 -8.05 9.11 -11.15
CA VAL A 196 -9.08 9.21 -12.20
C VAL A 196 -8.65 10.12 -13.36
N LEU A 197 -7.68 11.00 -13.20
CA LEU A 197 -7.09 11.78 -14.29
C LEU A 197 -6.60 10.88 -15.44
N LEU A 198 -6.14 9.66 -15.12
CA LEU A 198 -5.75 8.66 -16.13
C LEU A 198 -6.90 8.21 -17.04
N LEU A 199 -8.16 8.38 -16.60
CA LEU A 199 -9.35 8.07 -17.42
C LEU A 199 -9.57 9.10 -18.53
N ILE A 200 -9.17 10.35 -18.34
CA ILE A 200 -9.60 11.48 -19.19
C ILE A 200 -9.15 11.31 -20.65
N PRO A 201 -7.85 11.14 -20.98
CA PRO A 201 -7.43 10.97 -22.37
C PRO A 201 -8.06 9.74 -23.04
N PRO A 202 -8.06 8.53 -22.43
CA PRO A 202 -8.76 7.37 -22.98
C PRO A 202 -10.25 7.60 -23.24
N LEU A 203 -10.93 8.26 -22.32
CA LEU A 203 -12.36 8.57 -22.44
C LEU A 203 -12.64 9.48 -23.61
N LEU A 204 -11.85 10.55 -23.78
CA LEU A 204 -11.98 11.48 -24.91
C LEU A 204 -11.75 10.78 -26.24
N ILE A 205 -10.69 9.99 -26.35
CA ILE A 205 -10.38 9.21 -27.55
C ILE A 205 -11.55 8.27 -27.89
N ALA A 206 -12.05 7.54 -26.88
CA ALA A 206 -13.16 6.62 -27.07
C ALA A 206 -14.47 7.33 -27.45
N VAL A 207 -14.79 8.48 -26.86
CA VAL A 207 -15.96 9.31 -27.21
C VAL A 207 -15.88 9.77 -28.66
N VAL A 208 -14.73 10.22 -29.12
CA VAL A 208 -14.54 10.67 -30.50
C VAL A 208 -14.67 9.50 -31.46
N ILE A 209 -13.95 8.42 -31.27
CA ILE A 209 -13.93 7.27 -32.19
C ILE A 209 -15.30 6.58 -32.23
N ILE A 210 -15.85 6.22 -31.09
CA ILE A 210 -17.11 5.44 -31.03
C ILE A 210 -18.31 6.33 -31.37
N GLY A 211 -18.30 7.59 -30.94
CA GLY A 211 -19.34 8.56 -31.32
C GLY A 211 -19.40 8.76 -32.82
N TRP A 212 -18.25 8.90 -33.47
CA TRP A 212 -18.16 8.99 -34.94
C TRP A 212 -18.67 7.71 -35.62
N LEU A 213 -18.22 6.56 -35.21
CA LEU A 213 -18.63 5.27 -35.80
C LEU A 213 -20.11 4.97 -35.60
N ALA A 214 -20.68 5.35 -34.46
CA ALA A 214 -22.07 5.05 -34.11
C ALA A 214 -23.06 5.99 -34.79
N THR A 215 -22.73 7.27 -34.94
CA THR A 215 -23.66 8.31 -35.37
C THR A 215 -23.45 8.78 -36.82
N ARG A 216 -22.21 8.62 -37.35
CA ARG A 216 -21.83 9.13 -38.70
C ARG A 216 -22.33 10.54 -38.96
N PRO A 217 -22.14 11.50 -38.04
CA PRO A 217 -22.73 12.84 -38.13
C PRO A 217 -22.03 13.71 -39.17
N ALA A 218 -22.69 14.77 -39.61
CA ALA A 218 -22.03 15.86 -40.30
C ALA A 218 -20.93 16.47 -39.40
N ARG A 219 -19.70 16.63 -39.93
CA ARG A 219 -18.51 17.06 -39.14
C ARG A 219 -18.74 18.33 -38.29
N PRO A 220 -19.30 19.44 -38.80
CA PRO A 220 -19.45 20.66 -37.98
C PRO A 220 -20.35 20.44 -36.75
N TRP A 221 -21.45 19.72 -36.94
CA TRP A 221 -22.39 19.47 -35.86
C TRP A 221 -21.81 18.57 -34.75
N PHE A 222 -21.06 17.53 -35.14
CA PHE A 222 -20.40 16.62 -34.17
C PHE A 222 -19.39 17.39 -33.31
N LEU A 223 -18.55 18.23 -33.94
CA LEU A 223 -17.56 19.03 -33.22
C LEU A 223 -18.23 20.06 -32.30
N GLN A 224 -19.17 20.84 -32.81
CA GLN A 224 -19.82 21.94 -32.07
C GLN A 224 -20.65 21.43 -30.89
N ARG A 225 -21.37 20.33 -31.01
CA ARG A 225 -22.31 19.88 -29.97
C ARG A 225 -21.83 18.70 -29.12
N THR A 226 -20.93 17.90 -29.65
CA THR A 226 -20.50 16.67 -28.97
C THR A 226 -19.10 16.78 -28.37
N VAL A 227 -18.20 17.53 -28.96
CA VAL A 227 -16.79 17.60 -28.53
C VAL A 227 -16.48 18.88 -27.75
N ILE A 228 -16.84 20.07 -28.33
CA ILE A 228 -16.43 21.35 -27.74
C ILE A 228 -17.00 21.59 -26.33
N PRO A 229 -18.31 21.43 -26.01
CA PRO A 229 -18.83 21.71 -24.69
C PRO A 229 -18.23 20.80 -23.60
N PRO A 230 -18.07 19.47 -23.84
CA PRO A 230 -17.35 18.62 -22.87
C PRO A 230 -15.90 19.01 -22.67
N LEU A 231 -15.18 19.48 -23.70
CA LEU A 231 -13.79 19.93 -23.53
C LEU A 231 -13.70 21.17 -22.64
N ILE A 232 -14.59 22.15 -22.79
CA ILE A 232 -14.64 23.33 -21.92
C ILE A 232 -14.94 22.91 -20.48
N GLY A 233 -15.98 22.07 -20.28
CA GLY A 233 -16.32 21.55 -18.95
C GLY A 233 -15.17 20.77 -18.32
N LEU A 234 -14.45 20.00 -19.12
CA LEU A 234 -13.27 19.22 -18.66
C LEU A 234 -12.13 20.13 -18.23
N THR A 235 -11.84 21.20 -18.97
CA THR A 235 -10.80 22.18 -18.60
C THR A 235 -11.12 22.80 -17.22
N LEU A 236 -12.38 23.16 -16.98
CA LEU A 236 -12.83 23.69 -15.70
C LEU A 236 -12.70 22.65 -14.57
N ILE A 237 -13.06 21.39 -14.83
CA ILE A 237 -12.94 20.29 -13.87
C ILE A 237 -11.47 20.02 -13.51
N ILE A 238 -10.59 19.98 -14.49
CA ILE A 238 -9.14 19.80 -14.26
C ILE A 238 -8.60 20.99 -13.47
N GLY A 239 -8.94 22.22 -13.82
CA GLY A 239 -8.55 23.42 -13.08
C GLY A 239 -8.98 23.38 -11.60
N LEU A 240 -10.25 22.99 -11.34
CA LEU A 240 -10.76 22.83 -9.98
C LEU A 240 -10.03 21.70 -9.22
N ALA A 241 -9.81 20.54 -9.86
CA ALA A 241 -9.09 19.44 -9.25
C ALA A 241 -7.65 19.82 -8.89
N MET A 242 -6.96 20.52 -9.77
CA MET A 242 -5.60 21.04 -9.52
C MET A 242 -5.58 22.08 -8.39
N TRP A 243 -6.59 22.95 -8.34
CA TRP A 243 -6.71 23.93 -7.26
C TRP A 243 -6.91 23.25 -5.90
N ILE A 244 -7.81 22.25 -5.81
CA ILE A 244 -8.02 21.47 -4.58
C ILE A 244 -6.73 20.75 -4.17
N LYS A 245 -6.02 20.14 -5.12
CA LYS A 245 -4.75 19.47 -4.84
C LYS A 245 -3.70 20.44 -4.27
N ARG A 246 -3.69 21.68 -4.71
CA ARG A 246 -2.82 22.72 -4.17
C ARG A 246 -3.11 23.04 -2.70
N LEU A 247 -4.37 22.99 -2.26
CA LEU A 247 -4.73 23.17 -0.85
C LEU A 247 -4.10 22.10 0.06
N GLY A 248 -3.86 20.90 -0.47
CA GLY A 248 -3.20 19.81 0.25
C GLY A 248 -1.68 19.85 0.21
N GLN A 249 -1.07 20.86 -0.43
CA GLN A 249 0.37 21.07 -0.39
C GLN A 249 0.71 22.09 0.69
N PRO A 250 1.74 21.84 1.52
CA PRO A 250 2.14 22.80 2.54
C PRO A 250 2.61 24.09 1.87
N LEU A 251 2.13 25.22 2.35
CA LEU A 251 2.54 26.57 1.89
C LEU A 251 4.05 26.81 1.98
N GLY A 252 4.78 26.01 2.78
CA GLY A 252 6.22 26.10 2.96
C GLY A 252 7.08 25.21 2.02
N ALA A 253 6.50 24.16 1.41
CA ALA A 253 7.26 23.31 0.47
C ALA A 253 7.55 24.02 -0.87
N VAL A 254 6.81 25.09 -1.17
CA VAL A 254 7.04 25.97 -2.32
C VAL A 254 8.23 26.91 -2.09
N ALA A 255 8.68 27.08 -0.85
CA ALA A 255 9.68 28.09 -0.49
C ALA A 255 11.14 27.66 -0.72
N LEU A 256 11.43 26.38 -0.97
CA LEU A 256 12.82 25.93 -1.20
C LEU A 256 13.33 26.18 -2.64
N ASP A 257 12.44 26.48 -3.60
CA ASP A 257 12.79 26.91 -4.96
C ASP A 257 12.27 28.32 -5.28
N SER A 258 12.06 29.17 -4.29
CA SER A 258 11.32 30.43 -4.35
C SER A 258 12.04 31.62 -4.98
N ALA A 259 12.97 31.40 -5.89
CA ALA A 259 13.30 32.43 -6.88
C ALA A 259 12.23 32.61 -7.98
N ALA A 260 11.18 31.76 -7.99
CA ALA A 260 10.12 31.73 -8.99
C ALA A 260 8.70 32.00 -8.44
N ALA A 261 8.54 32.56 -7.23
CA ALA A 261 7.25 32.79 -6.57
C ALA A 261 6.32 33.83 -7.24
N GLY A 262 6.56 34.18 -8.50
CA GLY A 262 5.83 35.24 -9.23
C GLY A 262 4.71 34.80 -10.15
N SER A 263 4.54 33.49 -10.48
CA SER A 263 3.49 33.10 -11.43
C SER A 263 2.92 31.69 -11.21
N LEU A 264 1.62 31.61 -11.02
CA LEU A 264 0.83 30.37 -10.93
C LEU A 264 0.90 29.48 -12.19
N GLY A 265 1.17 30.07 -13.34
CA GLY A 265 1.19 29.40 -14.65
C GLY A 265 2.35 28.40 -14.82
N PRO A 266 3.60 28.79 -14.57
CA PRO A 266 4.77 27.92 -14.78
C PRO A 266 4.82 26.71 -13.85
N GLU A 267 4.39 26.83 -12.59
CA GLU A 267 4.32 25.70 -11.67
C GLU A 267 3.26 24.68 -12.08
N LEU A 268 2.10 25.16 -12.48
CA LEU A 268 1.03 24.30 -13.00
C LEU A 268 1.49 23.59 -14.28
N LEU A 269 2.18 24.31 -15.17
CA LEU A 269 2.76 23.74 -16.38
C LEU A 269 3.88 22.74 -16.07
N ARG A 270 4.75 22.99 -15.10
CA ARG A 270 5.78 22.05 -14.65
C ARG A 270 5.16 20.79 -14.04
N THR A 271 4.15 20.92 -13.18
CA THR A 271 3.44 19.79 -12.60
C THR A 271 2.71 18.97 -13.67
N VAL A 272 2.07 19.62 -14.63
CA VAL A 272 1.43 18.94 -15.76
C VAL A 272 2.47 18.31 -16.69
N ALA A 273 3.54 19.04 -17.03
CA ALA A 273 4.62 18.52 -17.86
C ALA A 273 5.32 17.33 -17.22
N TYR A 274 5.58 17.37 -15.92
CA TYR A 274 6.14 16.24 -15.16
C TYR A 274 5.21 15.02 -15.16
N GLN A 275 3.89 15.22 -15.07
CA GLN A 275 2.90 14.15 -15.16
C GLN A 275 2.74 13.57 -16.58
N ILE A 276 3.12 14.34 -17.63
CA ILE A 276 3.04 13.94 -19.05
C ILE A 276 4.38 13.42 -19.57
N THR A 277 5.48 13.53 -18.79
CA THR A 277 6.79 12.99 -19.17
C THR A 277 6.69 11.47 -19.32
N LEU A 278 7.25 10.96 -20.42
CA LEU A 278 7.27 9.52 -20.68
C LEU A 278 8.27 8.84 -19.74
N HIS A 279 7.77 8.05 -18.82
CA HIS A 279 8.55 7.28 -17.85
C HIS A 279 8.65 5.79 -18.25
N PHE A 280 8.58 5.48 -19.53
CA PHE A 280 8.59 4.10 -19.99
C PHE A 280 9.96 3.45 -19.76
N THR A 281 9.98 2.41 -18.92
CA THR A 281 11.11 1.48 -18.79
C THR A 281 10.60 0.05 -18.97
N TRP A 282 11.28 -0.74 -19.77
CA TRP A 282 10.85 -2.10 -20.07
C TRP A 282 10.81 -3.02 -18.83
N PRO A 283 11.86 -3.05 -17.96
CA PRO A 283 11.85 -3.89 -16.77
C PRO A 283 10.71 -3.57 -15.80
N ASP A 284 10.47 -2.29 -15.53
CA ASP A 284 9.41 -1.87 -14.60
C ASP A 284 8.01 -2.10 -15.17
N THR A 285 7.86 -1.97 -16.49
CA THR A 285 6.61 -2.31 -17.19
C THR A 285 6.31 -3.80 -17.04
N VAL A 286 7.31 -4.67 -17.27
CA VAL A 286 7.14 -6.13 -17.10
C VAL A 286 6.82 -6.47 -15.65
N LYS A 287 7.53 -5.89 -14.66
CA LYS A 287 7.24 -6.09 -13.23
C LYS A 287 5.81 -5.68 -12.88
N PHE A 288 5.36 -4.52 -13.37
CA PHE A 288 4.00 -4.04 -13.12
C PHE A 288 2.94 -4.97 -13.72
N LEU A 289 3.09 -5.34 -15.00
CA LEU A 289 2.15 -6.24 -15.68
C LEU A 289 2.16 -7.63 -15.04
N ALA A 290 3.33 -8.14 -14.63
CA ALA A 290 3.43 -9.41 -13.92
C ALA A 290 2.74 -9.37 -12.55
N ARG A 291 2.90 -8.30 -11.80
CA ARG A 291 2.22 -8.12 -10.50
C ARG A 291 0.71 -8.03 -10.64
N GLN A 292 0.20 -7.39 -11.71
CA GLN A 292 -1.23 -7.17 -11.90
C GLN A 292 -1.93 -8.33 -12.63
N PHE A 293 -1.32 -8.85 -13.68
CA PHE A 293 -1.92 -9.84 -14.57
C PHE A 293 -1.21 -11.20 -14.52
N GLY A 294 -0.10 -11.31 -13.78
CA GLY A 294 0.62 -12.58 -13.60
C GLY A 294 0.05 -13.46 -12.48
N VAL A 295 -0.79 -12.90 -11.60
CA VAL A 295 -1.51 -13.70 -10.60
C VAL A 295 -2.47 -14.69 -11.30
N PRO A 296 -2.62 -15.94 -10.83
CA PRO A 296 -3.27 -17.01 -11.56
C PRO A 296 -4.66 -16.66 -12.10
N HIS A 297 -5.52 -16.05 -11.30
CA HIS A 297 -6.88 -15.72 -11.74
C HIS A 297 -6.92 -14.62 -12.83
N HIS A 298 -6.09 -13.57 -12.74
CA HIS A 298 -6.02 -12.53 -13.78
C HIS A 298 -5.31 -13.02 -15.02
N PHE A 299 -4.27 -13.85 -14.90
CA PHE A 299 -3.52 -14.38 -16.03
C PHE A 299 -4.41 -15.19 -16.98
N TRP A 300 -5.06 -16.23 -16.48
CA TRP A 300 -5.94 -17.07 -17.28
C TRP A 300 -7.14 -16.33 -17.83
N LEU A 301 -7.74 -15.44 -17.01
CA LEU A 301 -8.83 -14.59 -17.44
C LEU A 301 -8.41 -13.68 -18.61
N THR A 302 -7.21 -13.09 -18.55
CA THR A 302 -6.66 -12.22 -19.60
C THR A 302 -6.36 -13.04 -20.86
N MET A 303 -5.73 -14.19 -20.75
CA MET A 303 -5.39 -15.03 -21.90
C MET A 303 -6.66 -15.49 -22.63
N MET A 304 -7.65 -15.99 -21.91
CA MET A 304 -8.92 -16.40 -22.51
C MET A 304 -9.70 -15.20 -23.10
N ALA A 305 -9.67 -14.04 -22.44
CA ALA A 305 -10.30 -12.83 -22.98
C ALA A 305 -9.67 -12.41 -24.31
N LEU A 306 -8.34 -12.36 -24.38
CA LEU A 306 -7.61 -11.99 -25.60
C LEU A 306 -7.86 -12.99 -26.74
N ALA A 307 -7.81 -14.29 -26.44
CA ALA A 307 -8.13 -15.33 -27.42
C ALA A 307 -9.57 -15.18 -27.96
N GLY A 308 -10.52 -14.94 -27.08
CA GLY A 308 -11.93 -14.76 -27.47
C GLY A 308 -12.19 -13.45 -28.21
N LEU A 309 -11.53 -12.36 -27.86
CA LEU A 309 -11.58 -11.10 -28.61
C LEU A 309 -10.95 -11.25 -30.00
N GLY A 310 -9.79 -11.91 -30.09
CA GLY A 310 -9.14 -12.22 -31.37
C GLY A 310 -10.03 -13.06 -32.28
N LEU A 311 -10.65 -14.12 -31.73
CA LEU A 311 -11.62 -14.93 -32.48
C LEU A 311 -12.87 -14.13 -32.89
N GLY A 312 -13.32 -13.22 -32.02
CA GLY A 312 -14.44 -12.31 -32.33
C GLY A 312 -14.11 -11.37 -33.49
N LEU A 313 -12.93 -10.77 -33.49
CA LEU A 313 -12.44 -9.91 -34.57
C LEU A 313 -12.26 -10.69 -35.87
N PHE A 314 -11.62 -11.88 -35.83
CA PHE A 314 -11.46 -12.75 -36.99
C PHE A 314 -12.81 -13.08 -37.64
N ARG A 315 -13.80 -13.49 -36.84
CA ARG A 315 -15.16 -13.77 -37.33
C ARG A 315 -15.85 -12.53 -37.92
N TRP A 316 -15.59 -11.35 -37.35
CA TRP A 316 -16.14 -10.07 -37.85
C TRP A 316 -15.56 -9.72 -39.21
N PHE A 317 -14.25 -9.87 -39.41
CA PHE A 317 -13.59 -9.61 -40.71
C PHE A 317 -14.02 -10.62 -41.79
N THR A 318 -14.10 -11.91 -41.44
CA THR A 318 -14.38 -12.98 -42.42
C THR A 318 -15.86 -13.07 -42.80
N ARG A 319 -16.79 -12.80 -41.88
CA ARG A 319 -18.23 -13.02 -42.08
C ARG A 319 -19.02 -11.76 -42.37
N ARG A 320 -18.41 -10.57 -42.29
CA ARG A 320 -19.07 -9.25 -42.48
C ARG A 320 -20.50 -9.25 -41.90
N PRO A 321 -20.70 -9.35 -40.59
CA PRO A 321 -22.03 -9.52 -40.02
C PRO A 321 -22.93 -8.31 -40.35
N LYS A 322 -24.17 -8.59 -40.70
CA LYS A 322 -25.21 -7.56 -40.95
C LYS A 322 -25.59 -6.77 -39.69
N THR A 323 -25.17 -7.21 -38.52
CA THR A 323 -25.44 -6.58 -37.23
C THR A 323 -24.44 -5.47 -36.92
N LYS A 324 -24.93 -4.36 -36.32
CA LYS A 324 -24.07 -3.25 -35.85
C LYS A 324 -22.99 -3.79 -34.87
N PRO A 325 -21.77 -3.23 -34.91
CA PRO A 325 -20.72 -3.57 -33.96
C PRO A 325 -21.16 -3.38 -32.49
N PRO A 326 -20.58 -4.13 -31.54
CA PRO A 326 -20.86 -3.96 -30.13
C PRO A 326 -20.17 -2.69 -29.59
N TYR A 327 -20.63 -1.51 -30.00
CA TYR A 327 -20.00 -0.23 -29.70
C TYR A 327 -19.71 -0.04 -28.21
N PHE A 328 -20.57 -0.51 -27.29
CA PHE A 328 -20.30 -0.41 -25.85
C PHE A 328 -19.11 -1.26 -25.43
N GLY A 329 -19.03 -2.50 -25.87
CA GLY A 329 -17.89 -3.38 -25.58
C GLY A 329 -16.56 -2.82 -26.12
N LEU A 330 -16.62 -2.27 -27.38
CA LEU A 330 -15.45 -1.61 -27.98
C LEU A 330 -15.07 -0.33 -27.21
N PHE A 331 -16.05 0.46 -26.77
CA PHE A 331 -15.85 1.68 -25.98
C PHE A 331 -15.12 1.38 -24.68
N VAL A 332 -15.63 0.42 -23.91
CA VAL A 332 -15.04 0.01 -22.62
C VAL A 332 -13.65 -0.62 -22.82
N GLY A 333 -13.52 -1.47 -23.86
CA GLY A 333 -12.24 -2.12 -24.17
C GLY A 333 -11.16 -1.14 -24.61
N LEU A 334 -11.51 -0.15 -25.42
CA LEU A 334 -10.60 0.92 -25.84
C LEU A 334 -10.13 1.75 -24.64
N ILE A 335 -11.06 2.16 -23.77
CA ILE A 335 -10.73 2.92 -22.56
C ILE A 335 -9.80 2.12 -21.67
N PHE A 336 -10.13 0.87 -21.35
CA PHE A 336 -9.32 0.04 -20.48
C PHE A 336 -7.92 -0.20 -21.06
N GLY A 337 -7.81 -0.55 -22.33
CA GLY A 337 -6.53 -0.73 -23.00
C GLY A 337 -5.66 0.52 -22.96
N LEU A 338 -6.25 1.69 -23.27
CA LEU A 338 -5.53 2.97 -23.21
C LEU A 338 -5.14 3.38 -21.78
N ILE A 339 -5.93 3.01 -20.75
CA ILE A 339 -5.55 3.22 -19.34
C ILE A 339 -4.29 2.42 -19.02
N ILE A 340 -4.20 1.14 -19.41
CA ILE A 340 -3.00 0.32 -19.20
C ILE A 340 -1.80 0.97 -19.89
N VAL A 341 -1.95 1.41 -21.15
CA VAL A 341 -0.88 2.13 -21.86
C VAL A 341 -0.48 3.39 -21.08
N ALA A 342 -1.43 4.22 -20.64
CA ALA A 342 -1.15 5.43 -19.88
C ALA A 342 -0.42 5.12 -18.55
N MET A 343 -0.82 4.06 -17.84
CA MET A 343 -0.15 3.66 -16.60
C MET A 343 1.30 3.26 -16.81
N VAL A 344 1.61 2.53 -17.87
CA VAL A 344 3.00 2.07 -18.12
C VAL A 344 3.87 3.12 -18.81
N THR A 345 3.26 4.16 -19.40
CA THR A 345 4.02 5.21 -20.11
C THR A 345 4.12 6.53 -19.35
N LEU A 346 3.06 6.93 -18.63
CA LEU A 346 2.97 8.25 -18.00
C LEU A 346 3.27 8.22 -16.50
N LEU A 347 3.02 7.08 -15.81
CA LEU A 347 3.32 6.99 -14.39
C LEU A 347 4.77 6.57 -14.16
N GLU A 348 5.40 7.22 -13.20
CA GLU A 348 6.71 6.80 -12.68
C GLU A 348 6.64 5.37 -12.11
N PRO A 349 7.71 4.57 -12.23
CA PRO A 349 7.73 3.18 -11.80
C PRO A 349 7.24 2.96 -10.36
N PHE A 350 7.68 3.79 -9.40
CA PHE A 350 7.29 3.67 -8.00
C PHE A 350 5.80 4.01 -7.74
N ARG A 351 5.16 4.77 -8.63
CA ARG A 351 3.73 5.11 -8.58
C ARG A 351 2.84 4.07 -9.28
N ARG A 352 3.42 3.08 -9.98
CA ARG A 352 2.68 2.00 -10.65
C ARG A 352 2.23 0.94 -9.66
N ASN A 353 1.36 1.33 -8.73
CA ASN A 353 0.85 0.40 -7.72
C ASN A 353 -0.43 -0.30 -8.23
N PRO A 354 -0.56 -1.63 -8.09
CA PRO A 354 -1.76 -2.39 -8.46
C PRO A 354 -3.06 -1.82 -7.90
N ARG A 355 -3.04 -1.19 -6.72
CA ARG A 355 -4.22 -0.55 -6.11
C ARG A 355 -4.90 0.50 -7.01
N TYR A 356 -4.17 1.13 -7.93
CA TYR A 356 -4.76 2.12 -8.84
C TYR A 356 -5.51 1.50 -10.03
N ILE A 357 -5.30 0.20 -10.32
CA ILE A 357 -6.10 -0.51 -11.32
C ILE A 357 -7.45 -0.94 -10.75
N VAL A 358 -7.57 -1.14 -9.45
CA VAL A 358 -8.79 -1.65 -8.79
C VAL A 358 -10.03 -0.87 -9.21
N MET A 359 -9.94 0.46 -9.32
CA MET A 359 -11.07 1.30 -9.72
C MET A 359 -11.50 1.11 -11.18
N PHE A 360 -10.69 0.44 -12.01
CA PHE A 360 -10.96 0.12 -13.41
C PHE A 360 -11.32 -1.35 -13.65
N LEU A 361 -11.24 -2.22 -12.62
CA LEU A 361 -11.54 -3.66 -12.74
C LEU A 361 -12.94 -3.98 -13.30
N PRO A 362 -14.02 -3.24 -13.02
CA PRO A 362 -15.30 -3.49 -13.67
C PRO A 362 -15.24 -3.47 -15.19
N MET A 363 -14.43 -2.57 -15.77
CA MET A 363 -14.23 -2.50 -17.21
C MET A 363 -13.46 -3.72 -17.73
N PHE A 364 -12.43 -4.14 -17.00
CA PHE A 364 -11.69 -5.36 -17.31
C PHE A 364 -12.60 -6.59 -17.33
N TYR A 365 -13.44 -6.77 -16.30
CA TYR A 365 -14.34 -7.92 -16.22
C TYR A 365 -15.45 -7.89 -17.28
N LEU A 366 -15.94 -6.72 -17.65
CA LEU A 366 -16.88 -6.56 -18.78
C LEU A 366 -16.25 -7.02 -20.10
N VAL A 367 -15.02 -6.59 -20.38
CA VAL A 367 -14.29 -6.95 -21.61
C VAL A 367 -13.92 -8.43 -21.59
N ALA A 368 -13.44 -8.93 -20.45
CA ALA A 368 -13.06 -10.33 -20.28
C ALA A 368 -14.25 -11.27 -20.49
N ALA A 369 -15.39 -11.00 -19.81
CA ALA A 369 -16.58 -11.80 -19.99
C ALA A 369 -17.10 -11.80 -21.45
N TYR A 370 -17.05 -10.64 -22.11
CA TYR A 370 -17.40 -10.54 -23.52
C TYR A 370 -16.46 -11.37 -24.41
N GLY A 371 -15.16 -11.28 -24.19
CA GLY A 371 -14.15 -12.06 -24.91
C GLY A 371 -14.35 -13.55 -24.71
N ILE A 372 -14.41 -14.00 -23.46
CA ILE A 372 -14.57 -15.42 -23.10
C ILE A 372 -15.82 -16.04 -23.74
N PHE A 373 -16.94 -15.33 -23.74
CA PHE A 373 -18.17 -15.81 -24.37
C PHE A 373 -18.06 -15.97 -25.90
N ASN A 374 -17.07 -15.38 -26.57
CA ASN A 374 -16.79 -15.67 -27.98
C ASN A 374 -16.16 -17.06 -28.20
N LEU A 375 -15.51 -17.62 -27.18
CA LEU A 375 -14.97 -18.98 -27.18
C LEU A 375 -16.06 -20.03 -26.93
N VAL A 376 -17.11 -19.67 -26.19
CA VAL A 376 -18.20 -20.58 -25.83
C VAL A 376 -19.06 -20.93 -27.06
N PRO A 377 -19.37 -22.22 -27.30
CA PRO A 377 -20.28 -22.65 -28.36
C PRO A 377 -21.65 -21.99 -28.23
N ARG A 378 -22.28 -21.63 -29.34
CA ARG A 378 -23.57 -20.91 -29.36
C ARG A 378 -24.69 -21.60 -28.56
N ARG A 379 -24.71 -22.91 -28.57
CA ARG A 379 -25.73 -23.71 -27.84
C ARG A 379 -25.63 -23.55 -26.32
N LEU A 380 -24.41 -23.49 -25.79
CA LEU A 380 -24.14 -23.32 -24.36
C LEU A 380 -24.16 -21.86 -23.92
N ALA A 381 -23.85 -20.92 -24.83
CA ALA A 381 -23.70 -19.51 -24.52
C ALA A 381 -25.02 -18.80 -24.11
N ALA A 382 -26.17 -19.40 -24.39
CA ALA A 382 -27.47 -18.89 -23.97
C ALA A 382 -27.84 -19.28 -22.52
N ALA A 383 -27.21 -20.33 -21.97
CA ALA A 383 -27.55 -20.86 -20.67
C ALA A 383 -26.87 -20.06 -19.53
N PRO A 384 -27.60 -19.55 -18.53
CA PRO A 384 -27.01 -18.91 -17.33
C PRO A 384 -26.04 -19.84 -16.58
N LEU A 385 -26.27 -21.14 -16.60
CA LEU A 385 -25.41 -22.18 -16.02
C LEU A 385 -23.99 -22.17 -16.59
N THR A 386 -23.80 -21.79 -17.86
CA THR A 386 -22.46 -21.63 -18.43
C THR A 386 -21.68 -20.49 -17.76
N ALA A 387 -22.35 -19.38 -17.43
CA ALA A 387 -21.73 -18.29 -16.70
C ALA A 387 -21.31 -18.74 -15.29
N ILE A 388 -22.14 -19.54 -14.62
CA ILE A 388 -21.85 -20.09 -13.29
C ILE A 388 -20.67 -21.07 -13.36
N GLY A 389 -20.66 -21.98 -14.35
CA GLY A 389 -19.55 -22.92 -14.54
C GLY A 389 -18.22 -22.21 -14.80
N LEU A 390 -18.22 -21.18 -15.66
CA LEU A 390 -17.03 -20.34 -15.90
C LEU A 390 -16.63 -19.55 -14.64
N LEU A 391 -17.58 -18.98 -13.92
CA LEU A 391 -17.31 -18.30 -12.66
C LEU A 391 -16.69 -19.25 -11.63
N GLY A 392 -17.26 -20.46 -11.47
CA GLY A 392 -16.70 -21.50 -10.61
C GLY A 392 -15.28 -21.88 -10.98
N LEU A 393 -15.00 -22.04 -12.29
CA LEU A 393 -13.64 -22.31 -12.80
C LEU A 393 -12.66 -21.19 -12.41
N PHE A 394 -13.00 -19.92 -12.69
CA PHE A 394 -12.10 -18.79 -12.36
C PHE A 394 -11.97 -18.58 -10.85
N THR A 395 -13.02 -18.84 -10.08
CA THR A 395 -12.94 -18.81 -8.60
C THR A 395 -12.04 -19.92 -8.08
N ALA A 396 -12.10 -21.13 -8.65
CA ALA A 396 -11.22 -22.24 -8.27
C ALA A 396 -9.75 -21.92 -8.60
N ILE A 397 -9.47 -21.38 -9.79
CA ILE A 397 -8.12 -20.93 -10.18
C ILE A 397 -7.59 -19.85 -9.24
N GLY A 398 -8.43 -18.87 -8.86
CA GLY A 398 -8.08 -17.75 -7.99
C GLY A 398 -8.32 -18.02 -6.50
N PHE A 399 -8.65 -19.24 -6.11
CA PHE A 399 -9.03 -19.54 -4.72
C PHE A 399 -7.93 -19.20 -3.71
N ASN A 400 -6.69 -19.51 -4.05
CA ASN A 400 -5.56 -19.17 -3.18
C ASN A 400 -5.37 -17.66 -3.05
N ASP A 401 -5.53 -16.90 -4.14
CA ASP A 401 -5.42 -15.43 -4.12
C ASP A 401 -6.52 -14.82 -3.25
N LEU A 402 -7.75 -15.36 -3.36
CA LEU A 402 -8.88 -14.95 -2.51
C LEU A 402 -8.61 -15.30 -1.04
N ARG A 403 -8.11 -16.50 -0.76
CA ARG A 403 -7.76 -16.94 0.59
C ARG A 403 -6.68 -16.04 1.20
N VAL A 404 -5.62 -15.77 0.47
CA VAL A 404 -4.54 -14.88 0.92
C VAL A 404 -5.08 -13.48 1.19
N ALA A 405 -5.89 -12.92 0.29
CA ALA A 405 -6.49 -11.59 0.46
C ALA A 405 -7.41 -11.48 1.69
N LEU A 406 -8.11 -12.56 2.04
CA LEU A 406 -9.04 -12.58 3.19
C LEU A 406 -8.35 -12.89 4.52
N LEU A 407 -7.26 -13.68 4.51
CA LEU A 407 -6.66 -14.24 5.71
C LEU A 407 -5.27 -13.67 6.06
N THR A 408 -4.64 -12.87 5.17
CA THR A 408 -3.38 -12.21 5.51
C THR A 408 -3.68 -11.01 6.41
N PRO A 409 -3.21 -11.02 7.67
CA PRO A 409 -3.52 -9.95 8.60
C PRO A 409 -2.75 -8.67 8.25
N GLU A 410 -3.44 -7.53 8.29
CA GLU A 410 -2.80 -6.22 8.43
C GLU A 410 -2.23 -6.10 9.86
N PRO A 411 -1.27 -5.20 10.11
CA PRO A 411 -0.77 -5.00 11.47
C PRO A 411 -1.84 -4.52 12.44
N ALA A 412 -1.95 -5.18 13.60
CA ALA A 412 -2.97 -4.93 14.61
C ALA A 412 -2.68 -3.67 15.45
N TYR A 413 -2.52 -2.51 14.81
CA TYR A 413 -2.24 -1.24 15.49
C TYR A 413 -3.33 -0.85 16.50
N GLU A 414 -4.60 -1.12 16.19
CA GLU A 414 -5.71 -0.81 17.11
C GLU A 414 -5.61 -1.62 18.41
N GLN A 415 -5.18 -2.89 18.33
CA GLN A 415 -4.94 -3.72 19.51
C GLN A 415 -3.69 -3.26 20.27
N ALA A 416 -2.62 -2.91 19.54
CA ALA A 416 -1.40 -2.37 20.14
C ALA A 416 -1.68 -1.09 20.93
N PHE A 417 -2.40 -0.15 20.36
CA PHE A 417 -2.73 1.10 21.05
C PHE A 417 -3.76 0.91 22.16
N ALA A 418 -4.72 0.00 22.04
CA ALA A 418 -5.64 -0.36 23.13
C ALA A 418 -4.88 -0.94 24.32
N TRP A 419 -3.97 -1.89 24.07
CA TRP A 419 -3.10 -2.47 25.10
C TRP A 419 -2.23 -1.41 25.79
N LEU A 420 -1.70 -0.45 25.02
CA LEU A 420 -0.86 0.62 25.53
C LEU A 420 -1.68 1.64 26.35
N THR A 421 -2.92 1.94 25.98
CA THR A 421 -3.79 2.88 26.71
C THR A 421 -3.97 2.50 28.16
N GLU A 422 -4.02 1.20 28.49
CA GLU A 422 -4.18 0.69 29.84
C GLU A 422 -2.89 0.75 30.69
N ARG A 423 -1.72 0.92 30.05
CA ARG A 423 -0.40 0.71 30.68
C ARG A 423 0.50 1.94 30.66
N ARG A 424 0.20 2.90 29.79
CA ARG A 424 0.97 4.14 29.71
C ARG A 424 0.67 5.07 30.90
N GLN A 425 1.62 5.89 31.22
CA GLN A 425 1.51 7.02 32.12
C GLN A 425 1.44 8.35 31.33
N PRO A 426 0.96 9.43 31.95
CA PRO A 426 0.84 10.72 31.26
C PRO A 426 2.15 11.27 30.68
N ASP A 427 3.26 11.02 31.36
CA ASP A 427 4.60 11.53 30.97
C ASP A 427 5.37 10.59 30.03
N ASP A 428 4.78 9.45 29.67
CA ASP A 428 5.38 8.53 28.73
C ASP A 428 5.45 9.14 27.32
N ARG A 429 6.56 8.89 26.61
CA ARG A 429 6.70 9.26 25.21
C ARG A 429 6.17 8.19 24.27
N ILE A 430 5.44 8.61 23.26
CA ILE A 430 4.86 7.74 22.22
C ILE A 430 5.57 8.00 20.89
N LEU A 431 6.36 7.04 20.46
CA LEU A 431 7.14 7.06 19.23
C LEU A 431 6.57 6.04 18.23
N THR A 432 6.25 6.42 17.03
CA THR A 432 5.66 5.50 16.06
C THR A 432 5.85 5.96 14.61
N MET A 433 5.81 5.02 13.70
CA MET A 433 5.67 5.33 12.28
C MET A 433 4.21 5.59 11.87
N ASN A 434 3.22 5.13 12.63
CA ASN A 434 1.79 5.31 12.34
C ASN A 434 1.19 6.40 13.23
N THR A 435 1.62 7.63 13.02
CA THR A 435 1.18 8.79 13.80
C THR A 435 -0.34 9.04 13.74
N PRO A 436 -1.06 8.82 12.60
CA PRO A 436 -2.52 8.91 12.57
C PRO A 436 -3.22 7.93 13.52
N ALA A 437 -2.73 6.69 13.60
CA ALA A 437 -3.30 5.70 14.51
C ALA A 437 -3.08 6.11 15.98
N ALA A 438 -1.86 6.51 16.35
CA ALA A 438 -1.57 6.99 17.69
C ALA A 438 -2.44 8.22 18.08
N ALA A 439 -2.59 9.18 17.17
CA ALA A 439 -3.44 10.34 17.39
C ALA A 439 -4.93 9.97 17.58
N LEU A 440 -5.42 8.94 16.88
CA LEU A 440 -6.79 8.46 17.02
C LEU A 440 -7.01 7.74 18.35
N TYR A 441 -6.09 6.83 18.74
CA TYR A 441 -6.28 5.95 19.89
C TYR A 441 -5.74 6.51 21.20
N LEU A 442 -4.64 7.26 21.16
CA LEU A 442 -3.98 7.79 22.36
C LEU A 442 -4.15 9.30 22.51
N GLY A 443 -4.45 10.03 21.44
CA GLY A 443 -4.48 11.50 21.44
C GLY A 443 -3.10 12.14 21.56
N GLN A 444 -2.01 11.36 21.58
CA GLN A 444 -0.63 11.78 21.80
C GLN A 444 0.31 11.13 20.80
N VAL A 445 1.26 11.91 20.28
CA VAL A 445 2.37 11.45 19.44
C VAL A 445 3.57 12.34 19.68
N ASP A 446 4.68 11.78 20.15
CA ASP A 446 5.86 12.54 20.54
C ASP A 446 7.00 12.41 19.51
N GLY A 447 6.89 11.48 18.56
CA GLY A 447 7.88 11.33 17.51
C GLY A 447 7.43 10.45 16.34
N PHE A 448 7.77 10.90 15.12
CA PHE A 448 7.62 10.17 13.86
C PHE A 448 8.94 9.52 13.50
N THR A 449 8.93 8.21 13.30
CA THR A 449 10.15 7.40 13.33
C THR A 449 10.61 6.80 11.99
N VAL A 450 9.95 7.12 10.87
CA VAL A 450 10.38 6.62 9.55
C VAL A 450 11.76 7.16 9.20
N GLN A 451 12.71 6.26 8.89
CA GLN A 451 14.08 6.60 8.55
C GLN A 451 14.29 6.73 7.04
N GLN A 452 13.96 5.67 6.27
CA GLN A 452 14.17 5.64 4.82
C GLN A 452 12.95 6.21 4.08
N ASP A 453 13.21 6.91 2.97
CA ASP A 453 12.15 7.50 2.12
C ASP A 453 11.17 8.39 2.90
N ALA A 454 11.62 9.00 3.99
CA ALA A 454 10.79 9.81 4.88
C ALA A 454 10.28 11.10 4.23
N GLU A 455 10.98 11.63 3.24
CA GLU A 455 10.70 12.93 2.58
C GLU A 455 9.25 13.07 2.12
N GLN A 456 8.67 11.98 1.58
CA GLN A 456 7.27 11.96 1.14
C GLN A 456 6.25 12.10 2.28
N PHE A 457 6.67 11.91 3.52
CA PHE A 457 5.84 11.96 4.73
C PHE A 457 6.10 13.18 5.59
N LEU A 458 7.03 14.03 5.21
CA LEU A 458 7.45 15.18 6.00
C LEU A 458 6.86 16.49 5.49
N LEU A 459 6.66 17.41 6.42
CA LEU A 459 6.47 18.84 6.19
C LEU A 459 7.69 19.57 6.74
N ASN A 460 8.31 20.39 5.91
CA ASN A 460 9.37 21.28 6.35
C ASN A 460 8.73 22.49 7.04
N GLN A 461 8.77 22.51 8.37
CA GLN A 461 8.44 23.68 9.15
C GLN A 461 9.69 24.53 9.37
N GLN A 462 9.53 25.78 9.79
CA GLN A 462 10.62 26.76 9.89
C GLN A 462 11.79 26.32 10.79
N THR A 463 11.56 25.39 11.73
CA THR A 463 12.54 24.98 12.73
C THR A 463 13.03 23.54 12.56
N ALA A 464 12.17 22.60 12.17
CA ALA A 464 12.53 21.20 12.00
C ALA A 464 11.45 20.45 11.17
N PRO A 465 11.82 19.37 10.47
CA PRO A 465 10.84 18.55 9.75
C PRO A 465 9.92 17.81 10.73
N VAL A 466 8.62 17.79 10.40
CA VAL A 466 7.57 17.09 11.15
C VAL A 466 6.79 16.18 10.22
N ASP A 467 6.08 15.18 10.78
CA ASP A 467 5.20 14.34 9.97
C ASP A 467 4.00 15.15 9.42
N ARG A 468 3.59 14.78 8.20
CA ARG A 468 2.55 15.50 7.45
C ARG A 468 1.14 15.31 7.98
N TRP A 469 0.89 14.35 8.87
CA TRP A 469 -0.47 14.03 9.33
C TRP A 469 -0.80 14.67 10.67
N VAL A 470 0.12 14.53 11.64
CA VAL A 470 -0.12 14.99 13.02
C VAL A 470 0.78 16.17 13.40
N GLY A 471 1.93 16.32 12.72
CA GLY A 471 2.92 17.35 13.03
C GLY A 471 3.90 16.92 14.13
N ALA A 472 4.05 15.61 14.36
CA ALA A 472 5.03 15.08 15.30
C ALA A 472 6.47 15.28 14.79
N PRO A 473 7.44 15.58 15.68
CA PRO A 473 8.85 15.73 15.30
C PRO A 473 9.39 14.48 14.60
N TRP A 474 10.16 14.68 13.53
CA TRP A 474 10.81 13.59 12.83
C TRP A 474 12.08 13.11 13.55
N LEU A 475 12.16 11.82 13.80
CA LEU A 475 13.29 11.14 14.44
C LEU A 475 13.96 10.20 13.43
N GLY A 476 14.55 10.79 12.40
CA GLY A 476 15.07 10.06 11.23
C GLY A 476 16.44 9.42 11.44
N THR A 477 17.24 9.93 12.36
CA THR A 477 18.58 9.38 12.64
C THR A 477 18.60 8.56 13.93
N ALA A 478 19.59 7.66 14.06
CA ALA A 478 19.82 6.91 15.29
C ALA A 478 20.09 7.84 16.50
N ALA A 479 20.74 8.97 16.26
CA ALA A 479 21.03 9.98 17.28
C ALA A 479 19.75 10.68 17.76
N ASP A 480 18.87 11.12 16.83
CA ASP A 480 17.61 11.76 17.18
C ASP A 480 16.71 10.81 17.98
N PHE A 481 16.65 9.55 17.54
CA PHE A 481 15.85 8.54 18.22
C PHE A 481 16.39 8.23 19.62
N SER A 482 17.70 8.04 19.76
CA SER A 482 18.36 7.84 21.07
C SER A 482 18.17 9.04 22.00
N ALA A 483 18.30 10.28 21.46
CA ALA A 483 18.06 11.49 22.23
C ALA A 483 16.60 11.54 22.73
N ALA A 484 15.63 11.19 21.88
CA ALA A 484 14.22 11.14 22.26
C ALA A 484 13.95 10.12 23.36
N LEU A 485 14.63 8.96 23.36
CA LEU A 485 14.52 7.95 24.43
C LEU A 485 15.09 8.46 25.77
N ASN A 486 16.08 9.36 25.74
CA ASN A 486 16.72 9.88 26.94
C ASN A 486 15.99 11.08 27.58
N THR A 487 15.00 11.66 26.91
CA THR A 487 14.25 12.83 27.43
C THR A 487 13.07 12.44 28.33
N ALA A 488 12.79 11.17 28.53
CA ALA A 488 11.75 10.67 29.40
C ALA A 488 12.22 9.42 30.15
N ASP A 489 11.65 9.17 31.31
CA ASP A 489 11.94 7.95 32.09
C ASP A 489 11.48 6.72 31.34
N ARG A 490 10.36 6.85 30.59
CA ARG A 490 9.78 5.76 29.82
C ARG A 490 9.30 6.25 28.45
N ALA A 491 9.73 5.54 27.40
CA ALA A 491 9.27 5.73 26.04
C ALA A 491 8.77 4.41 25.45
N TRP A 492 7.75 4.51 24.61
CA TRP A 492 7.13 3.42 23.87
C TRP A 492 7.35 3.62 22.39
N PHE A 493 7.77 2.56 21.72
CA PHE A 493 7.96 2.56 20.27
C PHE A 493 7.05 1.50 19.63
N ILE A 494 6.18 1.93 18.73
CA ILE A 494 5.19 1.10 18.07
C ILE A 494 5.52 1.02 16.58
N ILE A 495 5.71 -0.21 16.06
CA ILE A 495 6.14 -0.51 14.71
C ILE A 495 5.44 -1.76 14.19
N ASP A 496 5.49 -2.03 12.89
CA ASP A 496 5.06 -3.30 12.30
C ASP A 496 6.19 -4.04 11.57
N THR A 497 6.07 -5.38 11.50
CA THR A 497 7.06 -6.25 10.86
C THR A 497 7.06 -6.15 9.34
N ILE A 498 5.96 -5.70 8.73
CA ILE A 498 5.79 -5.57 7.27
C ILE A 498 6.59 -4.37 6.75
N ARG A 499 6.50 -3.23 7.46
CA ARG A 499 7.12 -1.95 7.06
C ARG A 499 8.50 -1.75 7.65
N ARG A 500 8.80 -2.42 8.77
CA ARG A 500 10.14 -2.38 9.39
C ARG A 500 11.27 -2.62 8.38
N PRO A 501 11.23 -3.67 7.52
CA PRO A 501 12.28 -3.88 6.53
C PRO A 501 12.38 -2.80 5.46
N VAL A 502 11.34 -2.05 5.20
CA VAL A 502 11.31 -1.00 4.16
C VAL A 502 11.90 0.30 4.69
N TYR A 503 11.52 0.70 5.90
CA TYR A 503 11.77 2.05 6.40
C TYR A 503 12.88 2.16 7.44
N PHE A 504 13.45 1.04 7.92
CA PHE A 504 14.45 1.06 8.98
C PHE A 504 15.68 0.22 8.63
N ARG A 505 16.86 0.72 8.99
CA ARG A 505 18.15 0.07 8.74
C ARG A 505 19.07 0.08 9.96
N GLY A 506 20.13 -0.69 9.86
CA GLY A 506 21.27 -0.90 10.72
C GLY A 506 21.31 -0.11 12.02
N ASN A 507 21.95 1.03 12.03
CA ASN A 507 22.24 1.77 13.26
C ASN A 507 20.99 2.27 14.01
N TRP A 508 19.92 2.58 13.29
CA TRP A 508 18.66 2.95 13.92
C TRP A 508 18.03 1.77 14.66
N LEU A 509 18.01 0.59 14.03
CA LEU A 509 17.52 -0.65 14.67
C LEU A 509 18.44 -1.10 15.83
N ALA A 510 19.75 -0.77 15.78
CA ALA A 510 20.67 -1.04 16.86
C ALA A 510 20.27 -0.30 18.15
N VAL A 511 19.79 0.96 18.05
CA VAL A 511 19.26 1.70 19.21
C VAL A 511 18.05 0.98 19.81
N VAL A 512 17.12 0.49 18.99
CA VAL A 512 15.98 -0.30 19.48
C VAL A 512 16.45 -1.54 20.20
N ASN A 513 17.36 -2.30 19.60
CA ASN A 513 17.86 -3.56 20.17
C ASN A 513 18.59 -3.36 21.52
N SER A 514 19.40 -2.30 21.64
CA SER A 514 20.19 -2.04 22.86
C SER A 514 19.41 -1.35 23.99
N GLN A 515 18.50 -0.43 23.63
CA GLN A 515 17.87 0.45 24.62
C GLN A 515 16.40 0.12 24.91
N MET A 516 15.79 -0.79 24.13
CA MET A 516 14.38 -1.12 24.28
C MET A 516 14.17 -2.64 24.39
N GLU A 517 13.08 -3.03 25.00
CA GLU A 517 12.60 -4.42 25.07
C GLU A 517 11.25 -4.55 24.38
N GLN A 518 11.03 -5.64 23.65
CA GLN A 518 9.74 -5.95 23.11
C GLN A 518 8.82 -6.46 24.20
N VAL A 519 7.71 -5.76 24.45
CA VAL A 519 6.77 -6.08 25.53
C VAL A 519 5.42 -6.59 25.03
N TRP A 520 5.15 -6.45 23.73
CA TRP A 520 3.91 -6.92 23.12
C TRP A 520 4.10 -7.18 21.62
N ALA A 521 3.38 -8.19 21.11
CA ALA A 521 3.30 -8.51 19.68
C ALA A 521 1.97 -9.19 19.36
N ALA A 522 1.32 -8.80 18.30
CA ALA A 522 0.20 -9.50 17.66
C ALA A 522 0.07 -9.07 16.20
N ASP A 523 -0.29 -10.00 15.34
CA ASP A 523 -0.61 -9.78 13.92
C ASP A 523 0.25 -8.68 13.26
N ASN A 524 1.57 -8.94 13.22
CA ASN A 524 2.58 -8.05 12.64
C ASN A 524 2.81 -6.71 13.37
N ALA A 525 2.07 -6.34 14.41
CA ALA A 525 2.34 -5.15 15.21
C ALA A 525 3.19 -5.49 16.43
N LEU A 526 4.13 -4.59 16.76
CA LEU A 526 5.09 -4.74 17.86
C LEU A 526 5.10 -3.49 18.73
N ILE A 527 5.20 -3.67 20.05
CA ILE A 527 5.46 -2.58 21.00
C ILE A 527 6.77 -2.86 21.72
N TYR A 528 7.63 -1.87 21.68
CA TYR A 528 8.87 -1.81 22.47
C TYR A 528 8.71 -0.77 23.58
N ARG A 529 9.37 -1.02 24.70
CA ARG A 529 9.48 -0.10 25.85
C ARG A 529 10.96 0.13 26.15
N THR A 530 11.33 1.33 26.60
CA THR A 530 12.68 1.61 27.09
C THR A 530 13.03 0.68 28.26
N ARG A 531 14.24 0.10 28.22
CA ARG A 531 14.78 -0.72 29.32
C ARG A 531 15.20 0.19 30.49
N PRO A 532 14.94 -0.19 31.74
CA PRO A 532 15.47 0.55 32.90
C PRO A 532 17.01 0.57 32.94
N ASP A 533 17.62 -0.51 32.45
CA ASP A 533 19.05 -0.79 32.47
C ASP A 533 19.70 -0.67 31.08
N ARG A 534 19.17 0.27 30.26
CA ARG A 534 19.63 0.47 28.89
C ARG A 534 21.11 0.85 28.82
N VAL A 535 21.83 0.24 27.87
CA VAL A 535 23.23 0.53 27.59
C VAL A 535 23.30 1.43 26.34
N PRO A 536 23.89 2.63 26.43
CA PRO A 536 24.09 3.48 25.25
C PRO A 536 24.99 2.80 24.23
N ILE A 537 24.66 2.94 22.95
CA ILE A 537 25.55 2.48 21.87
C ILE A 537 26.74 3.41 21.77
N PRO A 538 27.99 2.89 21.78
CA PRO A 538 29.17 3.71 21.54
C PRO A 538 29.14 4.34 20.14
N ALA A 539 29.53 5.60 20.04
CA ALA A 539 29.60 6.31 18.76
C ALA A 539 30.76 5.81 17.87
N ALA A 540 31.81 5.26 18.49
CA ALA A 540 32.99 4.70 17.82
C ALA A 540 33.49 3.47 18.60
N PRO A 541 34.21 2.55 17.95
CA PRO A 541 34.78 1.40 18.65
C PRO A 541 35.96 1.80 19.54
N ASP A 542 36.09 1.17 20.72
CA ASP A 542 37.26 1.34 21.58
C ASP A 542 38.48 0.60 21.00
N THR A 543 38.25 -0.54 20.36
CA THR A 543 39.28 -1.31 19.63
C THR A 543 38.99 -1.25 18.15
N THR A 544 39.90 -0.62 17.38
CA THR A 544 39.82 -0.60 15.91
C THR A 544 40.36 -1.90 15.35
N LEU A 545 39.67 -2.47 14.38
CA LEU A 545 40.00 -3.72 13.68
C LEU A 545 39.95 -3.50 12.16
N ASP A 546 40.60 -4.41 11.45
CA ASP A 546 40.56 -4.45 9.97
C ASP A 546 40.51 -5.89 9.50
N ALA A 547 39.44 -6.61 9.86
CA ALA A 547 39.31 -8.02 9.57
C ALA A 547 38.22 -8.25 8.50
N GLY A 548 38.62 -8.78 7.33
CA GLY A 548 37.70 -9.22 6.27
C GLY A 548 37.10 -10.57 6.56
N LEU A 549 35.79 -10.71 6.38
CA LEU A 549 35.05 -11.97 6.49
C LEU A 549 34.38 -12.28 5.14
N GLY A 550 34.88 -13.30 4.45
CA GLY A 550 34.50 -13.56 3.06
C GLY A 550 34.71 -12.33 2.15
N PRO A 551 34.02 -12.25 1.02
CA PRO A 551 34.22 -11.16 0.07
C PRO A 551 33.39 -9.90 0.36
N ALA A 552 32.44 -9.95 1.32
CA ALA A 552 31.41 -8.93 1.43
C ALA A 552 31.39 -8.17 2.76
N ILE A 553 31.98 -8.70 3.81
CA ILE A 553 31.85 -8.15 5.16
C ILE A 553 33.21 -7.87 5.77
N LYS A 554 33.34 -6.78 6.51
CA LYS A 554 34.52 -6.39 7.25
C LYS A 554 34.14 -6.03 8.68
N LEU A 555 34.87 -6.53 9.67
CA LEU A 555 34.78 -6.08 11.05
C LEU A 555 35.77 -4.94 11.25
N THR A 556 35.25 -3.75 11.58
CA THR A 556 36.05 -2.52 11.70
C THR A 556 36.39 -2.15 13.14
N GLY A 557 35.71 -2.78 14.10
CA GLY A 557 36.04 -2.54 15.52
C GLY A 557 35.05 -3.18 16.48
N SER A 558 35.37 -3.02 17.76
CA SER A 558 34.58 -3.54 18.88
C SER A 558 34.68 -2.65 20.09
N THR A 559 33.67 -2.73 20.96
CA THR A 559 33.65 -2.16 22.32
C THR A 559 33.10 -3.19 23.28
N VAL A 560 33.80 -3.38 24.41
CA VAL A 560 33.37 -4.31 25.50
C VAL A 560 32.95 -3.47 26.69
N GLN A 561 31.74 -3.67 27.17
CA GLN A 561 31.21 -2.99 28.36
C GLN A 561 30.67 -4.00 29.37
N ARG A 562 30.87 -3.71 30.67
CA ARG A 562 30.23 -4.42 31.76
C ARG A 562 29.21 -3.49 32.41
N PRO A 563 27.92 -3.61 32.11
CA PRO A 563 26.92 -2.70 32.64
C PRO A 563 26.81 -2.83 34.16
N PRO A 564 26.88 -1.74 34.94
CA PRO A 564 26.76 -1.81 36.39
C PRO A 564 25.43 -2.43 36.86
N ALA A 565 24.37 -2.20 36.13
CA ALA A 565 23.03 -2.75 36.40
C ALA A 565 22.91 -4.26 36.12
N ARG A 566 23.90 -4.86 35.40
CA ARG A 566 23.94 -6.30 35.07
C ARG A 566 25.37 -6.81 35.19
N PRO A 567 25.89 -6.94 36.40
CA PRO A 567 27.29 -7.37 36.63
C PRO A 567 27.56 -8.81 36.17
N ASP A 568 26.52 -9.60 35.91
CA ASP A 568 26.52 -10.96 35.40
C ASP A 568 26.51 -11.03 33.86
N THR A 569 26.64 -9.91 33.15
CA THR A 569 26.68 -9.87 31.69
C THR A 569 27.82 -8.99 31.17
N LEU A 570 28.30 -9.32 29.96
CA LEU A 570 29.09 -8.43 29.14
C LEU A 570 28.25 -7.96 27.93
N THR A 571 28.38 -6.71 27.57
CA THR A 571 27.85 -6.20 26.30
C THR A 571 29.02 -6.01 25.33
N LEU A 572 29.02 -6.76 24.23
CA LEU A 572 29.95 -6.61 23.12
C LEU A 572 29.27 -5.89 22.00
N THR A 573 29.74 -4.70 21.65
CA THR A 573 29.27 -3.96 20.48
C THR A 573 30.27 -4.13 19.35
N LEU A 574 29.82 -4.71 18.23
CA LEU A 574 30.61 -4.96 17.03
C LEU A 574 30.26 -3.95 15.94
N PHE A 575 31.28 -3.44 15.26
CA PHE A 575 31.17 -2.48 14.18
C PHE A 575 31.54 -3.16 12.86
N TRP A 576 30.54 -3.36 12.02
CA TRP A 576 30.69 -4.01 10.73
C TRP A 576 30.61 -3.00 9.59
N GLN A 577 31.26 -3.31 8.47
CA GLN A 577 31.12 -2.61 7.21
C GLN A 577 30.73 -3.60 6.12
N ALA A 578 29.66 -3.31 5.39
CA ALA A 578 29.36 -3.98 4.15
C ALA A 578 30.26 -3.44 3.03
N VAL A 579 31.14 -4.29 2.49
CA VAL A 579 31.99 -3.97 1.33
C VAL A 579 31.38 -4.40 0.02
N ALA A 580 30.53 -5.43 0.06
CA ALA A 580 29.64 -5.87 -1.00
C ALA A 580 28.32 -6.38 -0.36
N SER A 581 27.30 -6.62 -1.17
CA SER A 581 26.05 -7.21 -0.66
C SER A 581 26.27 -8.69 -0.32
N PRO A 582 26.10 -9.10 0.96
CA PRO A 582 26.24 -10.49 1.36
C PRO A 582 25.22 -11.39 0.68
N ALA A 583 25.65 -12.57 0.24
CA ALA A 583 24.82 -13.52 -0.53
C ALA A 583 23.87 -14.36 0.33
N ALA A 584 24.07 -14.38 1.66
CA ALA A 584 23.30 -15.22 2.60
C ALA A 584 23.15 -14.50 3.94
N ASP A 585 22.28 -15.05 4.79
CA ASP A 585 22.14 -14.64 6.17
C ASP A 585 23.13 -15.40 7.05
N TYR A 586 23.91 -14.62 7.81
CA TYR A 586 24.91 -15.16 8.74
C TYR A 586 24.53 -14.86 10.18
N THR A 587 24.87 -15.79 11.07
CA THR A 587 24.75 -15.67 12.52
C THR A 587 26.09 -15.22 13.09
N ILE A 588 26.08 -14.25 14.00
CA ILE A 588 27.25 -13.81 14.75
C ILE A 588 27.43 -14.77 15.92
N PHE A 589 28.64 -15.31 16.12
CA PHE A 589 29.00 -15.98 17.34
C PHE A 589 29.93 -15.11 18.18
N VAL A 590 29.83 -15.23 19.50
CA VAL A 590 30.71 -14.60 20.46
C VAL A 590 31.16 -15.66 21.49
N HIS A 591 32.46 -15.87 21.60
CA HIS A 591 33.07 -16.79 22.56
C HIS A 591 33.94 -16.02 23.53
N LEU A 592 33.75 -16.24 24.83
CA LEU A 592 34.66 -15.82 25.89
C LEU A 592 35.55 -16.99 26.24
N ARG A 593 36.88 -16.81 26.10
CA ARG A 593 37.88 -17.87 26.36
C ARG A 593 38.78 -17.49 27.51
N ASP A 594 39.17 -18.47 28.30
CA ASP A 594 40.18 -18.34 29.34
C ASP A 594 41.62 -18.35 28.76
N GLU A 595 42.62 -18.22 29.60
CA GLU A 595 44.05 -18.25 29.21
C GLU A 595 44.47 -19.59 28.57
N ALA A 596 43.78 -20.69 28.85
CA ALA A 596 44.01 -21.99 28.25
C ALA A 596 43.32 -22.14 26.88
N GLY A 597 42.54 -21.13 26.43
CA GLY A 597 41.78 -21.15 25.17
C GLY A 597 40.43 -21.88 25.26
N VAL A 598 40.01 -22.27 26.46
CA VAL A 598 38.72 -22.95 26.66
C VAL A 598 37.58 -21.91 26.64
N THR A 599 36.55 -22.19 25.89
CA THR A 599 35.34 -21.33 25.86
C THR A 599 34.53 -21.49 27.14
N VAL A 600 34.44 -20.46 27.94
CA VAL A 600 33.74 -20.43 29.24
C VAL A 600 32.35 -19.82 29.16
N ALA A 601 32.10 -18.98 28.16
CA ALA A 601 30.78 -18.44 27.83
C ALA A 601 30.65 -18.19 26.32
N GLN A 602 29.43 -18.30 25.81
CA GLN A 602 29.15 -18.03 24.41
C GLN A 602 27.75 -17.42 24.21
N ALA A 603 27.61 -16.67 23.16
CA ALA A 603 26.33 -16.15 22.70
C ALA A 603 26.31 -16.09 21.17
N ASP A 604 25.25 -16.58 20.58
CA ASP A 604 25.03 -16.58 19.15
C ASP A 604 23.74 -15.82 18.83
N SER A 605 23.79 -14.92 17.90
CA SER A 605 22.61 -14.16 17.45
C SER A 605 22.73 -13.74 15.99
N GLN A 606 21.62 -13.73 15.28
CA GLN A 606 21.55 -13.00 14.02
C GLN A 606 21.69 -11.49 14.28
N PRO A 607 22.23 -10.69 13.33
CA PRO A 607 22.36 -9.26 13.51
C PRO A 607 21.06 -8.60 13.97
N LEU A 608 21.14 -7.91 15.13
CA LEU A 608 20.02 -7.23 15.80
C LEU A 608 18.83 -8.19 16.06
N ASP A 609 19.10 -9.39 16.55
CA ASP A 609 18.12 -10.44 16.82
C ASP A 609 17.25 -10.79 15.60
N GLY A 610 17.87 -10.77 14.40
CA GLY A 610 17.20 -11.01 13.13
C GLY A 610 16.42 -9.83 12.56
N ALA A 611 16.41 -8.69 13.23
CA ALA A 611 15.74 -7.49 12.71
C ALA A 611 16.44 -6.90 11.47
N TYR A 612 17.75 -7.14 11.33
CA TYR A 612 18.54 -6.67 10.18
C TYR A 612 19.54 -7.74 9.71
N PRO A 613 19.06 -8.81 9.04
CA PRO A 613 19.92 -9.91 8.59
C PRO A 613 20.97 -9.43 7.58
N THR A 614 22.09 -10.15 7.48
CA THR A 614 23.24 -9.73 6.66
C THR A 614 22.90 -9.59 5.17
N SER A 615 21.97 -10.39 4.63
CA SER A 615 21.52 -10.28 3.23
C SER A 615 20.89 -8.91 2.88
N ARG A 616 20.53 -8.10 3.89
CA ARG A 616 19.99 -6.75 3.72
C ARG A 616 21.04 -5.64 3.79
N TRP A 617 22.26 -5.97 4.20
CA TRP A 617 23.36 -5.02 4.30
C TRP A 617 23.75 -4.51 2.90
N GLN A 618 23.96 -3.20 2.78
CA GLN A 618 24.29 -2.58 1.49
C GLN A 618 25.61 -1.80 1.59
N PRO A 619 26.54 -1.97 0.64
CA PRO A 619 27.77 -1.19 0.64
C PRO A 619 27.48 0.30 0.37
N PRO A 620 28.18 1.24 1.01
CA PRO A 620 29.24 1.07 2.01
C PRO A 620 28.74 1.17 3.47
N GLU A 621 27.60 0.62 3.79
CA GLU A 621 26.90 0.76 5.09
C GLU A 621 27.78 0.28 6.25
N THR A 622 27.78 1.04 7.36
CA THR A 622 28.33 0.62 8.66
C THR A 622 27.17 0.13 9.55
N ILE A 623 27.30 -1.08 10.07
CA ILE A 623 26.28 -1.73 10.90
C ILE A 623 26.83 -1.94 12.29
N ILE A 624 26.12 -1.51 13.31
CA ILE A 624 26.47 -1.67 14.71
C ILE A 624 25.57 -2.76 15.31
N THR A 625 26.18 -3.80 15.91
CA THR A 625 25.46 -4.91 16.52
C THR A 625 25.86 -5.06 17.98
N PRO A 626 25.07 -4.54 18.94
CA PRO A 626 25.24 -4.84 20.35
C PRO A 626 24.76 -6.25 20.64
N LEU A 627 25.57 -7.02 21.36
CA LEU A 627 25.28 -8.39 21.82
C LEU A 627 25.48 -8.48 23.32
N THR A 628 24.61 -9.21 24.01
CA THR A 628 24.72 -9.49 25.43
C THR A 628 25.24 -10.91 25.62
N LEU A 629 26.35 -11.06 26.31
CA LEU A 629 26.95 -12.34 26.69
C LEU A 629 26.69 -12.58 28.18
N PRO A 630 25.83 -13.54 28.54
CA PRO A 630 25.67 -13.95 29.94
C PRO A 630 26.95 -14.59 30.47
N LEU A 631 27.35 -14.23 31.66
CA LEU A 631 28.48 -14.84 32.35
C LEU A 631 27.98 -15.96 33.26
N PRO A 632 28.71 -17.11 33.36
CA PRO A 632 28.43 -18.12 34.35
C PRO A 632 28.53 -17.58 35.79
N ALA A 633 27.67 -18.07 36.66
CA ALA A 633 27.60 -17.62 38.05
C ALA A 633 28.94 -17.80 38.83
N VAL A 634 29.76 -18.75 38.38
CA VAL A 634 31.08 -19.01 38.95
C VAL A 634 32.10 -18.97 37.80
N LEU A 635 32.84 -17.87 37.74
CA LEU A 635 34.00 -17.72 36.87
C LEU A 635 35.21 -17.40 37.77
N PRO A 636 36.37 -18.06 37.57
CA PRO A 636 37.59 -17.68 38.24
C PRO A 636 38.00 -16.24 37.93
N GLY A 637 38.59 -15.54 38.91
CA GLY A 637 39.22 -14.24 38.62
C GLY A 637 40.36 -14.44 37.62
N GLY A 638 40.44 -13.57 36.61
CA GLY A 638 41.46 -13.69 35.56
C GLY A 638 41.17 -12.86 34.32
N THR A 639 42.07 -12.97 33.35
CA THR A 639 41.92 -12.29 32.05
C THR A 639 41.32 -13.25 31.04
N TYR A 640 40.24 -12.79 30.38
CA TYR A 640 39.52 -13.55 29.38
C TYR A 640 39.57 -12.81 28.04
N ARG A 641 39.59 -13.57 26.94
CA ARG A 641 39.61 -13.03 25.57
C ARG A 641 38.30 -13.30 24.89
N LEU A 642 37.79 -12.28 24.20
CA LEU A 642 36.57 -12.35 23.39
C LEU A 642 36.91 -12.60 21.90
N TYR A 643 36.26 -13.60 21.34
CA TYR A 643 36.36 -13.95 19.93
C TYR A 643 35.00 -13.85 19.27
N THR A 644 34.96 -13.42 18.00
CA THR A 644 33.73 -13.37 17.20
C THR A 644 33.99 -13.79 15.75
N GLY A 645 32.95 -14.11 15.06
CA GLY A 645 32.92 -14.38 13.63
C GLY A 645 31.50 -14.59 13.15
N LEU A 646 31.38 -15.03 11.90
CA LEU A 646 30.10 -15.26 11.24
C LEU A 646 30.02 -16.71 10.75
N TYR A 647 28.82 -17.31 10.86
CA TYR A 647 28.56 -18.64 10.31
C TYR A 647 27.16 -18.75 9.69
N ARG A 648 26.97 -19.71 8.82
CA ARG A 648 25.65 -20.03 8.27
C ARG A 648 24.92 -20.98 9.23
N LEU A 649 23.70 -20.61 9.62
CA LEU A 649 22.92 -21.40 10.56
C LEU A 649 22.50 -22.78 10.02
N ASP A 650 22.30 -22.88 8.69
CA ASP A 650 21.88 -24.11 8.02
C ASP A 650 23.01 -25.14 7.83
N THR A 651 24.26 -24.70 7.66
CA THR A 651 25.44 -25.55 7.44
C THR A 651 26.42 -25.58 8.61
N LEU A 652 26.31 -24.66 9.56
CA LEU A 652 27.24 -24.36 10.63
C LEU A 652 28.66 -24.00 10.15
N GLU A 653 28.79 -23.68 8.85
CA GLU A 653 30.05 -23.35 8.23
C GLU A 653 30.42 -21.90 8.54
N ARG A 654 31.60 -21.66 9.10
CA ARG A 654 32.10 -20.33 9.42
C ARG A 654 32.54 -19.60 8.17
N LEU A 655 32.25 -18.31 8.09
CA LEU A 655 32.73 -17.44 7.03
C LEU A 655 34.25 -17.26 7.17
N PRO A 656 35.03 -17.50 6.10
CA PRO A 656 36.51 -17.40 6.19
C PRO A 656 36.95 -15.99 6.59
N VAL A 657 37.90 -15.92 7.52
CA VAL A 657 38.54 -14.69 7.97
C VAL A 657 39.82 -14.48 7.19
N ALA A 658 40.00 -13.29 6.61
CA ALA A 658 41.20 -12.97 5.87
C ALA A 658 42.44 -13.00 6.78
N ASN A 659 43.51 -13.67 6.33
CA ASN A 659 44.77 -13.82 7.05
C ASN A 659 44.66 -14.59 8.39
N ASP A 660 43.62 -15.38 8.58
CA ASP A 660 43.54 -16.25 9.77
C ASP A 660 44.51 -17.45 9.64
N SER A 661 45.59 -17.45 10.45
CA SER A 661 46.54 -18.53 10.51
C SER A 661 46.11 -19.68 11.44
N SER A 662 45.08 -19.47 12.26
CA SER A 662 44.58 -20.49 13.19
C SER A 662 43.67 -21.51 12.54
N GLY A 663 43.03 -21.13 11.41
CA GLY A 663 41.99 -21.92 10.72
C GLY A 663 40.66 -21.96 11.46
N GLU A 664 40.49 -21.26 12.59
CA GLU A 664 39.27 -21.24 13.39
C GLU A 664 38.22 -20.29 12.81
N ASN A 665 38.61 -19.41 11.88
CA ASN A 665 37.75 -18.36 11.32
C ASN A 665 37.07 -17.52 12.45
N ALA A 666 37.88 -17.11 13.42
CA ALA A 666 37.50 -16.34 14.59
C ALA A 666 38.44 -15.13 14.79
N ILE A 667 37.89 -13.98 15.12
CA ILE A 667 38.60 -12.71 15.27
C ILE A 667 38.64 -12.38 16.78
N ALA A 668 39.81 -12.09 17.33
CA ALA A 668 39.94 -11.54 18.67
C ALA A 668 39.45 -10.08 18.70
N VAL A 669 38.48 -9.78 19.55
CA VAL A 669 37.78 -8.48 19.57
C VAL A 669 37.89 -7.72 20.87
N GLY A 670 38.56 -8.27 21.86
CA GLY A 670 38.81 -7.60 23.13
C GLY A 670 39.25 -8.55 24.25
N GLU A 671 39.69 -7.96 25.32
CA GLU A 671 40.02 -8.66 26.57
C GLU A 671 39.20 -8.04 27.71
N VAL A 672 38.89 -8.88 28.70
CA VAL A 672 38.19 -8.43 29.92
C VAL A 672 38.82 -9.13 31.14
N THR A 673 39.17 -8.35 32.17
CA THR A 673 39.60 -8.88 33.45
C THR A 673 38.40 -8.95 34.40
N LEU A 674 38.08 -10.16 34.85
CA LEU A 674 37.04 -10.42 35.81
C LEU A 674 37.67 -10.59 37.22
N PRO A 675 37.00 -10.09 38.28
CA PRO A 675 37.50 -10.12 39.64
C PRO A 675 37.58 -11.53 40.24
#